data_77bccf2795b3beebfbff0e83531bcf09
#
_entry.id   77bccf2795b3beebfbff0e83531bcf09
#
_cell.length_a   1.000
_cell.length_b   1.000
_cell.length_c   1.000
_cell.angle_alpha   90.00
_cell.angle_beta   90.00
_cell.angle_gamma   90.00
#
_symmetry.space_group_name_H-M   'P 1'
#
loop_
_entity.id
_entity.type
_entity.pdbx_description
1 polymer ?
#
loop_
_entity_poly.entity_id
_entity_poly.type
_entity_poly.pdbx_seq_one_letter_code
_entity_poly.pdbx_strand_id
1 'polypeptide(L)'
;PEVSCLFGLEPAELKKITEIRGISPEVAEIIRKEKEILLVRSWNPDKSSLVRIGGERVEEVYNNRLKDFQKEQDELLKLAGEIDSQHDKIQYGISEHTRNIEQIEKDIKTIDKRINELRKAIQKEKNSERKETYNIELDRITLEKKRLENKLEIDRSQLESFLNQNKEISEKYLYARNVLQAEEKLKSAREHLEHLENEIRKTEAGNPDNPKQARHKEQILKQLREQYTQARKNLDSSRQEAVYSKKLLSNIVKGMNPEQARSNASRETAAFLELLMPEELGEQYMKYVPVFRMFEDFSSLLPNRIDLDDLMGENVQAEGFKAVRNLLIIAGIEPSFFYQQSNRILKQKIENLNGELTVNFQDYWRQNVGKNSKIRIQFELEHYDISHPEKRGKPYLEFWIKDEYERLYPKQRSRGVRWFLSFFLELKASAVTDSQKQILLIDEPGLSLHARAQEDVLKVFEDLKDKLMIIYTTHSPYLVDINKLHRIIAVQRAIETDETSETMLLDVHSLARASADTLSPVYSIMGARISDQQIFSPKNNVIVEDLSAYYYYTAFFKLLEIAEKVSFIPATGPAEVGILANILTGWKLDFIVLTNDTEAGRIIRNELKINLFGNDEIKASRHLLSLENGRSVADLFSTIDFKNHVLHQRVGITESNTEYIFFNDLSPVILAHGFHQNVMNGTIKWDDLDSESRTRISEVAERILELLKK
;
A
#
# COMPACT_ATOMS: atom_id res chain seq x y z
N PRO A 1 3.54 9.59 6.40
CA PRO A 1 3.56 8.79 5.18
C PRO A 1 2.20 8.11 5.01
N GLU A 2 1.78 7.96 3.76
CA GLU A 2 0.50 7.38 3.40
C GLU A 2 0.70 6.34 2.30
N VAL A 3 -0.02 5.21 2.38
CA VAL A 3 -0.04 4.16 1.36
C VAL A 3 -1.49 3.84 1.03
N SER A 4 -1.83 3.86 -0.24
CA SER A 4 -3.16 3.51 -0.74
C SER A 4 -3.08 2.26 -1.62
N CYS A 5 -4.05 1.35 -1.41
CA CYS A 5 -4.17 0.12 -2.18
C CYS A 5 -5.62 -0.05 -2.65
N LEU A 6 -5.79 -0.27 -3.95
CA LEU A 6 -7.08 -0.60 -4.56
C LEU A 6 -7.22 -2.13 -4.65
N PHE A 7 -8.32 -2.66 -4.11
CA PHE A 7 -8.62 -4.09 -4.11
C PHE A 7 -9.85 -4.35 -4.96
N GLY A 8 -9.72 -5.20 -5.98
CA GLY A 8 -10.85 -5.77 -6.69
C GLY A 8 -11.54 -6.83 -5.83
N LEU A 9 -12.87 -6.87 -5.85
CA LEU A 9 -13.69 -7.71 -4.99
C LEU A 9 -14.40 -8.81 -5.78
N GLU A 10 -14.26 -10.06 -5.35
CA GLU A 10 -15.06 -11.17 -5.84
C GLU A 10 -16.50 -11.11 -5.27
N PRO A 11 -17.49 -11.72 -5.95
CA PRO A 11 -18.90 -11.65 -5.52
C PRO A 11 -19.14 -12.07 -4.06
N ALA A 12 -18.39 -13.05 -3.57
CA ALA A 12 -18.51 -13.53 -2.19
C ALA A 12 -17.91 -12.54 -1.17
N GLU A 13 -16.83 -11.86 -1.55
CA GLU A 13 -16.19 -10.82 -0.75
C GLU A 13 -17.04 -9.54 -0.75
N LEU A 14 -17.56 -9.16 -1.91
CA LEU A 14 -18.43 -8.00 -2.08
C LEU A 14 -19.63 -8.02 -1.12
N LYS A 15 -20.29 -9.18 -0.99
CA LYS A 15 -21.40 -9.35 -0.04
C LYS A 15 -20.94 -9.12 1.39
N LYS A 16 -19.87 -9.76 1.83
CA LYS A 16 -19.34 -9.65 3.21
C LYS A 16 -18.94 -8.21 3.54
N ILE A 17 -18.27 -7.54 2.62
CA ILE A 17 -17.73 -6.18 2.77
C ILE A 17 -18.87 -5.15 2.84
N THR A 18 -19.91 -5.28 2.04
CA THR A 18 -21.03 -4.33 2.04
C THR A 18 -22.05 -4.57 3.17
N GLU A 19 -21.93 -5.66 3.91
CA GLU A 19 -22.76 -5.98 5.09
C GLU A 19 -22.04 -5.65 6.42
N ILE A 20 -20.84 -5.08 6.38
CA ILE A 20 -20.12 -4.67 7.61
C ILE A 20 -20.92 -3.60 8.35
N ARG A 21 -21.05 -3.79 9.67
CA ARG A 21 -21.74 -2.82 10.54
C ARG A 21 -21.06 -1.46 10.50
N GLY A 22 -21.83 -0.40 10.34
CA GLY A 22 -21.34 0.98 10.30
C GLY A 22 -21.08 1.52 8.88
N ILE A 23 -21.13 0.68 7.83
CA ILE A 23 -21.06 1.18 6.46
C ILE A 23 -22.36 1.93 6.09
N SER A 24 -22.22 3.08 5.46
CA SER A 24 -23.41 3.78 4.97
C SER A 24 -24.00 3.11 3.73
N PRO A 25 -25.33 3.15 3.55
CA PRO A 25 -25.96 2.59 2.37
C PRO A 25 -25.39 3.11 1.05
N GLU A 26 -25.06 4.41 0.99
CA GLU A 26 -24.50 5.05 -0.19
C GLU A 26 -23.09 4.53 -0.50
N VAL A 27 -22.21 4.39 0.51
CA VAL A 27 -20.87 3.83 0.35
C VAL A 27 -20.95 2.36 -0.04
N ALA A 28 -21.85 1.60 0.57
CA ALA A 28 -22.08 0.20 0.19
C ALA A 28 -22.54 0.06 -1.27
N GLU A 29 -23.36 0.99 -1.75
CA GLU A 29 -23.82 1.00 -3.15
C GLU A 29 -22.67 1.34 -4.12
N ILE A 30 -21.83 2.32 -3.79
CA ILE A 30 -20.64 2.65 -4.57
C ILE A 30 -19.74 1.42 -4.71
N ILE A 31 -19.41 0.75 -3.60
CA ILE A 31 -18.57 -0.44 -3.59
C ILE A 31 -19.22 -1.58 -4.43
N ARG A 32 -20.54 -1.77 -4.34
CA ARG A 32 -21.25 -2.78 -5.16
C ARG A 32 -21.17 -2.49 -6.65
N LYS A 33 -21.24 -1.22 -7.02
CA LYS A 33 -21.22 -0.79 -8.42
C LYS A 33 -19.82 -0.87 -9.02
N GLU A 34 -18.83 -0.41 -8.29
CA GLU A 34 -17.44 -0.38 -8.74
C GLU A 34 -16.76 -1.75 -8.60
N LYS A 35 -17.22 -2.59 -7.68
CA LYS A 35 -16.63 -3.89 -7.31
C LYS A 35 -15.18 -3.78 -6.84
N GLU A 36 -14.83 -2.63 -6.33
CA GLU A 36 -13.50 -2.26 -5.85
C GLU A 36 -13.61 -1.51 -4.54
N ILE A 37 -12.57 -1.59 -3.73
CA ILE A 37 -12.41 -0.80 -2.51
C ILE A 37 -10.99 -0.24 -2.43
N LEU A 38 -10.88 1.06 -2.26
CA LEU A 38 -9.61 1.72 -1.97
C LEU A 38 -9.42 1.82 -0.46
N LEU A 39 -8.38 1.22 0.06
CA LEU A 39 -7.97 1.39 1.45
C LEU A 39 -6.72 2.25 1.52
N VAL A 40 -6.77 3.24 2.38
CA VAL A 40 -5.67 4.18 2.59
C VAL A 40 -5.18 4.02 4.02
N ARG A 41 -3.89 3.69 4.18
CA ARG A 41 -3.23 3.57 5.46
C ARG A 41 -2.26 4.73 5.65
N SER A 42 -2.45 5.47 6.72
CA SER A 42 -1.57 6.56 7.13
C SER A 42 -0.94 6.28 8.49
N TRP A 43 0.22 6.87 8.75
CA TRP A 43 0.94 6.71 10.02
C TRP A 43 1.02 8.02 10.76
N ASN A 44 0.66 7.95 12.04
CA ASN A 44 0.77 9.06 12.97
C ASN A 44 2.21 9.24 13.46
N PRO A 45 2.52 10.40 14.07
CA PRO A 45 3.83 10.66 14.66
C PRO A 45 4.27 9.64 15.73
N ASP A 46 3.32 9.02 16.43
CA ASP A 46 3.58 7.96 17.42
C ASP A 46 3.83 6.58 16.81
N LYS A 47 3.91 6.48 15.47
CA LYS A 47 3.99 5.25 14.67
C LYS A 47 2.72 4.38 14.70
N SER A 48 1.65 4.80 15.36
CA SER A 48 0.36 4.16 15.18
C SER A 48 -0.13 4.38 13.75
N SER A 49 -0.89 3.45 13.22
CA SER A 49 -1.46 3.58 11.87
C SER A 49 -2.96 3.68 11.91
N LEU A 50 -3.50 4.46 10.99
CA LEU A 50 -4.91 4.57 10.71
C LEU A 50 -5.21 3.98 9.35
N VAL A 51 -6.34 3.33 9.22
CA VAL A 51 -6.83 2.84 7.94
C VAL A 51 -8.18 3.47 7.66
N ARG A 52 -8.36 4.04 6.48
CA ARG A 52 -9.61 4.61 6.02
C ARG A 52 -10.01 4.06 4.66
N ILE A 53 -11.30 4.11 4.36
CA ILE A 53 -11.78 3.86 3.01
C ILE A 53 -11.56 5.15 2.23
N GLY A 54 -10.89 5.05 1.09
CA GLY A 54 -10.62 6.15 0.16
C GLY A 54 -11.48 6.03 -1.10
N GLY A 55 -11.16 6.89 -2.08
CA GLY A 55 -11.84 6.99 -3.36
C GLY A 55 -12.69 8.24 -3.45
N GLU A 56 -12.60 8.95 -4.57
CA GLU A 56 -13.20 10.27 -4.77
C GLU A 56 -14.69 10.31 -4.41
N ARG A 57 -15.47 9.33 -4.87
CA ARG A 57 -16.91 9.24 -4.58
C ARG A 57 -17.22 8.89 -3.13
N VAL A 58 -16.43 8.03 -2.52
CA VAL A 58 -16.57 7.66 -1.11
C VAL A 58 -16.22 8.84 -0.22
N GLU A 59 -15.13 9.53 -0.53
CA GLU A 59 -14.70 10.73 0.19
C GLU A 59 -15.73 11.87 0.04
N GLU A 60 -16.36 12.01 -1.12
CA GLU A 60 -17.44 12.97 -1.33
C GLU A 60 -18.64 12.71 -0.39
N VAL A 61 -19.06 11.45 -0.26
CA VAL A 61 -20.15 11.07 0.66
C VAL A 61 -19.78 11.41 2.11
N TYR A 62 -18.57 11.07 2.55
CA TYR A 62 -18.12 11.38 3.90
C TYR A 62 -17.97 12.88 4.13
N ASN A 63 -17.41 13.61 3.17
CA ASN A 63 -17.24 15.07 3.26
C ASN A 63 -18.58 15.82 3.32
N ASN A 64 -19.55 15.38 2.55
CA ASN A 64 -20.89 15.99 2.61
C ASN A 64 -21.55 15.74 3.97
N ARG A 65 -21.48 14.50 4.49
CA ARG A 65 -21.98 14.19 5.83
C ARG A 65 -21.26 14.95 6.93
N LEU A 66 -19.94 15.10 6.80
CA LEU A 66 -19.14 15.88 7.75
C LEU A 66 -19.55 17.36 7.76
N LYS A 67 -19.79 17.94 6.56
CA LYS A 67 -20.29 19.32 6.44
C LYS A 67 -21.67 19.50 7.07
N ASP A 68 -22.62 18.60 6.79
CA ASP A 68 -23.95 18.65 7.39
C ASP A 68 -23.89 18.53 8.91
N PHE A 69 -23.05 17.65 9.39
CA PHE A 69 -22.84 17.49 10.82
C PHE A 69 -22.15 18.72 11.45
N GLN A 70 -21.10 19.26 10.86
CA GLN A 70 -20.45 20.47 11.34
C GLN A 70 -21.45 21.62 11.46
N LYS A 71 -22.29 21.78 10.45
CA LYS A 71 -23.36 22.77 10.47
C LYS A 71 -24.33 22.55 11.63
N GLU A 72 -24.79 21.33 11.86
CA GLU A 72 -25.65 21.01 13.01
C GLU A 72 -24.94 21.31 14.35
N GLN A 73 -23.65 20.94 14.47
CA GLN A 73 -22.89 21.19 15.69
C GLN A 73 -22.67 22.69 15.95
N ASP A 74 -22.45 23.48 14.90
CA ASP A 74 -22.28 24.94 15.01
C ASP A 74 -23.61 25.62 15.39
N GLU A 75 -24.73 25.15 14.83
CA GLU A 75 -26.07 25.63 15.20
C GLU A 75 -26.38 25.35 16.68
N LEU A 76 -26.03 24.15 17.17
CA LEU A 76 -26.23 23.77 18.58
C LEU A 76 -25.30 24.54 19.53
N LEU A 77 -24.07 24.82 19.12
CA LEU A 77 -23.14 25.63 19.88
C LEU A 77 -23.62 27.08 19.98
N LYS A 78 -24.11 27.64 18.86
CA LYS A 78 -24.72 28.96 18.82
C LYS A 78 -25.94 29.05 19.76
N LEU A 79 -26.82 28.05 19.70
CA LEU A 79 -27.96 27.95 20.61
C LEU A 79 -27.55 27.92 22.08
N ALA A 80 -26.51 27.18 22.43
CA ALA A 80 -25.97 27.16 23.78
C ALA A 80 -25.47 28.55 24.24
N GLY A 81 -24.75 29.28 23.38
CA GLY A 81 -24.32 30.64 23.63
C GLY A 81 -25.46 31.67 23.78
N GLU A 82 -26.53 31.50 23.00
CA GLU A 82 -27.73 32.30 23.10
C GLU A 82 -28.45 32.12 24.45
N ILE A 83 -28.58 30.85 24.90
CA ILE A 83 -29.18 30.50 26.20
C ILE A 83 -28.33 31.06 27.35
N ASP A 84 -27.00 30.94 27.30
CA ASP A 84 -26.08 31.47 28.27
C ASP A 84 -26.21 33.00 28.38
N SER A 85 -26.17 33.69 27.25
CA SER A 85 -26.35 35.15 27.21
C SER A 85 -27.71 35.62 27.73
N GLN A 86 -28.79 34.88 27.43
CA GLN A 86 -30.11 35.17 27.95
C GLN A 86 -30.18 34.99 29.45
N HIS A 87 -29.62 33.91 29.97
CA HIS A 87 -29.55 33.71 31.42
C HIS A 87 -28.80 34.81 32.12
N ASP A 88 -27.66 35.25 31.60
CA ASP A 88 -26.88 36.35 32.18
C ASP A 88 -27.67 37.65 32.20
N LYS A 89 -28.41 38.00 31.15
CA LYS A 89 -29.29 39.17 31.09
C LYS A 89 -30.37 39.09 32.14
N ILE A 90 -30.99 37.91 32.32
CA ILE A 90 -32.03 37.69 33.33
C ILE A 90 -31.44 37.85 34.75
N GLN A 91 -30.27 37.25 35.01
CA GLN A 91 -29.58 37.37 36.32
C GLN A 91 -29.20 38.82 36.63
N TYR A 92 -28.73 39.56 35.61
CA TYR A 92 -28.47 41.02 35.77
C TYR A 92 -29.75 41.77 36.12
N GLY A 93 -30.86 41.54 35.41
CA GLY A 93 -32.15 42.16 35.68
C GLY A 93 -32.67 41.84 37.07
N ILE A 94 -32.61 40.57 37.51
CA ILE A 94 -32.97 40.19 38.90
C ILE A 94 -32.13 40.96 39.93
N SER A 95 -30.81 41.02 39.75
CA SER A 95 -29.90 41.71 40.66
C SER A 95 -30.17 43.23 40.71
N GLU A 96 -30.41 43.84 39.57
CA GLU A 96 -30.70 45.26 39.43
C GLU A 96 -32.00 45.63 40.12
N HIS A 97 -33.12 44.93 39.78
CA HIS A 97 -34.41 45.23 40.37
C HIS A 97 -34.47 44.86 41.85
N THR A 98 -33.80 43.82 42.31
CA THR A 98 -33.67 43.51 43.75
C THR A 98 -32.99 44.65 44.49
N ARG A 99 -31.88 45.19 44.00
CA ARG A 99 -31.18 46.33 44.59
C ARG A 99 -32.04 47.60 44.61
N ASN A 100 -32.76 47.85 43.48
CA ASN A 100 -33.67 49.02 43.40
C ASN A 100 -34.80 48.92 44.44
N ILE A 101 -35.44 47.74 44.56
CA ILE A 101 -36.46 47.48 45.57
C ILE A 101 -35.96 47.74 46.99
N GLU A 102 -34.80 47.16 47.33
CA GLU A 102 -34.18 47.37 48.65
C GLU A 102 -33.89 48.85 48.95
N GLN A 103 -33.41 49.61 47.96
CA GLN A 103 -33.15 51.00 48.09
C GLN A 103 -34.46 51.82 48.25
N ILE A 104 -35.45 51.57 47.44
CA ILE A 104 -36.76 52.28 47.54
C ILE A 104 -37.47 51.98 48.86
N GLU A 105 -37.44 50.72 49.30
CA GLU A 105 -38.00 50.32 50.60
C GLU A 105 -37.30 51.05 51.79
N LYS A 106 -36.00 51.26 51.68
CA LYS A 106 -35.23 52.00 52.66
C LYS A 106 -35.59 53.51 52.65
N ASP A 107 -35.78 54.06 51.44
CA ASP A 107 -36.17 55.47 51.27
C ASP A 107 -37.59 55.69 51.79
N ILE A 108 -38.54 54.77 51.46
CA ILE A 108 -39.91 54.85 52.02
C ILE A 108 -39.90 54.77 53.52
N LYS A 109 -39.12 53.88 54.14
CA LYS A 109 -38.99 53.81 55.60
C LYS A 109 -38.47 55.11 56.18
N THR A 110 -37.55 55.83 55.55
CA THR A 110 -36.99 57.09 55.97
C THR A 110 -38.03 58.21 55.86
N ILE A 111 -38.78 58.21 54.76
CA ILE A 111 -39.92 59.12 54.53
C ILE A 111 -41.04 58.92 55.58
N ASP A 112 -41.38 57.63 55.85
CA ASP A 112 -42.35 57.32 56.89
C ASP A 112 -41.96 57.84 58.26
N LYS A 113 -40.70 57.74 58.63
CA LYS A 113 -40.23 58.37 59.86
C LYS A 113 -40.45 59.90 59.82
N ARG A 114 -40.07 60.57 58.74
CA ARG A 114 -40.23 62.01 58.58
C ARG A 114 -41.67 62.47 58.59
N ILE A 115 -42.58 61.72 57.91
CA ILE A 115 -44.00 61.94 57.97
C ILE A 115 -44.55 61.87 59.39
N ASN A 116 -44.10 60.84 60.14
CA ASN A 116 -44.50 60.68 61.54
C ASN A 116 -43.94 61.86 62.49
N GLU A 117 -42.75 62.29 62.17
CA GLU A 117 -42.15 63.48 62.92
C GLU A 117 -42.96 64.77 62.60
N LEU A 118 -43.25 64.98 61.29
CA LEU A 118 -44.05 66.17 60.89
C LEU A 118 -45.49 66.11 61.42
N ARG A 119 -46.15 64.96 61.44
CA ARG A 119 -47.46 64.83 62.10
C ARG A 119 -47.47 65.15 63.57
N LYS A 120 -46.42 64.67 64.27
CA LYS A 120 -46.22 65.01 65.68
C LYS A 120 -45.92 66.51 65.90
N ALA A 121 -45.15 67.15 65.03
CA ALA A 121 -44.87 68.55 65.01
C ALA A 121 -46.10 69.40 64.77
N ILE A 122 -46.95 69.05 63.78
CA ILE A 122 -48.21 69.66 63.43
C ILE A 122 -49.18 69.62 64.62
N GLN A 123 -49.25 68.51 65.38
CA GLN A 123 -50.09 68.37 66.58
C GLN A 123 -49.65 69.28 67.73
N LYS A 124 -48.35 69.57 67.89
CA LYS A 124 -47.77 70.35 68.95
C LYS A 124 -47.68 71.84 68.61
N GLU A 125 -47.74 72.27 67.40
CA GLU A 125 -47.53 73.61 66.93
C GLU A 125 -48.82 74.44 67.07
N LYS A 126 -48.70 75.60 67.76
CA LYS A 126 -49.81 76.57 68.00
C LYS A 126 -49.78 77.77 67.07
N ASN A 127 -48.67 78.01 66.35
CA ASN A 127 -48.56 79.07 65.36
C ASN A 127 -49.20 78.63 63.97
N SER A 128 -50.18 79.41 63.48
CA SER A 128 -50.94 79.10 62.25
C SER A 128 -50.04 79.03 60.99
N GLU A 129 -49.10 80.00 60.81
CA GLU A 129 -48.24 80.05 59.62
C GLU A 129 -47.23 78.88 59.60
N ARG A 130 -46.63 78.52 60.73
CA ARG A 130 -45.72 77.39 60.86
C ARG A 130 -46.45 76.04 60.65
N LYS A 131 -47.71 75.97 61.07
CA LYS A 131 -48.52 74.73 60.85
C LYS A 131 -48.88 74.57 59.40
N GLU A 132 -49.14 75.63 58.66
CA GLU A 132 -49.38 75.67 57.25
C GLU A 132 -48.10 75.22 56.47
N THR A 133 -46.93 75.75 56.86
CA THR A 133 -45.66 75.35 56.30
C THR A 133 -45.40 73.84 56.50
N TYR A 134 -45.64 73.26 57.65
CA TYR A 134 -45.54 71.82 57.91
C TYR A 134 -46.56 70.99 57.15
N ASN A 135 -47.74 71.46 56.91
CA ASN A 135 -48.74 70.81 56.08
C ASN A 135 -48.31 70.77 54.62
N ILE A 136 -47.77 71.85 54.06
CA ILE A 136 -47.23 71.87 52.68
C ILE A 136 -46.05 70.88 52.55
N GLU A 137 -45.15 70.85 53.55
CA GLU A 137 -44.04 69.88 53.58
C GLU A 137 -44.57 68.39 53.64
N LEU A 138 -45.59 68.18 54.50
CA LEU A 138 -46.24 66.84 54.62
C LEU A 138 -46.87 66.38 53.34
N ASP A 139 -47.59 67.29 52.67
CA ASP A 139 -48.20 66.94 51.36
C ASP A 139 -47.16 66.65 50.29
N ARG A 140 -46.08 67.46 50.25
CA ARG A 140 -44.95 67.19 49.32
C ARG A 140 -44.32 65.88 49.59
N ILE A 141 -43.97 65.50 50.79
CA ILE A 141 -43.33 64.27 51.18
C ILE A 141 -44.29 63.05 50.97
N THR A 142 -45.60 63.26 51.21
CA THR A 142 -46.62 62.22 50.92
C THR A 142 -46.74 61.95 49.45
N LEU A 143 -46.65 63.01 48.63
CA LEU A 143 -46.62 62.81 47.15
C LEU A 143 -45.36 62.11 46.70
N GLU A 144 -44.21 62.43 47.30
CA GLU A 144 -42.92 61.73 47.03
C GLU A 144 -42.99 60.26 47.44
N LYS A 145 -43.56 59.99 48.62
CA LYS A 145 -43.81 58.62 49.06
C LYS A 145 -44.65 57.84 48.03
N LYS A 146 -45.77 58.44 47.57
CA LYS A 146 -46.63 57.82 46.58
C LYS A 146 -45.94 57.58 45.26
N ARG A 147 -45.03 58.47 44.83
CA ARG A 147 -44.17 58.23 43.64
C ARG A 147 -43.24 57.05 43.83
N LEU A 148 -42.61 56.91 45.00
CA LEU A 148 -41.72 55.77 45.34
C LEU A 148 -42.50 54.46 45.45
N GLU A 149 -43.71 54.48 46.03
CA GLU A 149 -44.58 53.32 46.10
C GLU A 149 -44.98 52.84 44.70
N ASN A 150 -45.34 53.74 43.80
CA ASN A 150 -45.61 53.37 42.38
C ASN A 150 -44.36 52.81 41.68
N LYS A 151 -43.19 53.43 41.95
CA LYS A 151 -41.92 52.87 41.40
C LYS A 151 -41.60 51.50 41.97
N LEU A 152 -41.84 51.29 43.26
CA LEU A 152 -41.65 50.00 43.93
C LEU A 152 -42.56 48.91 43.31
N GLU A 153 -43.80 49.22 42.99
CA GLU A 153 -44.71 48.31 42.35
C GLU A 153 -44.25 47.94 40.93
N ILE A 154 -43.73 48.88 40.16
CA ILE A 154 -43.18 48.64 38.81
C ILE A 154 -41.94 47.73 38.94
N ASP A 155 -40.96 48.03 39.83
CA ASP A 155 -39.75 47.24 40.01
C ASP A 155 -40.11 45.83 40.50
N ARG A 156 -41.09 45.64 41.37
CA ARG A 156 -41.57 44.31 41.81
C ARG A 156 -42.20 43.53 40.67
N SER A 157 -43.01 44.15 39.86
CA SER A 157 -43.61 43.48 38.69
C SER A 157 -42.55 43.04 37.67
N GLN A 158 -41.51 43.86 37.44
CA GLN A 158 -40.41 43.54 36.58
C GLN A 158 -39.55 42.41 37.15
N LEU A 159 -39.25 42.43 38.46
CA LEU A 159 -38.56 41.36 39.17
C LEU A 159 -39.31 40.02 39.04
N GLU A 160 -40.64 40.03 39.25
CA GLU A 160 -41.46 38.82 39.11
C GLU A 160 -41.41 38.28 37.67
N SER A 161 -41.42 39.17 36.66
CA SER A 161 -41.26 38.76 35.25
C SER A 161 -39.92 38.10 35.02
N PHE A 162 -38.81 38.67 35.53
CA PHE A 162 -37.47 38.08 35.41
C PHE A 162 -37.35 36.79 36.17
N LEU A 163 -37.92 36.65 37.35
CA LEU A 163 -37.93 35.37 38.12
C LEU A 163 -38.70 34.29 37.40
N ASN A 164 -39.81 34.57 36.72
CA ASN A 164 -40.54 33.65 35.91
C ASN A 164 -39.72 33.21 34.68
N GLN A 165 -39.11 34.16 33.98
CA GLN A 165 -38.19 33.87 32.87
C GLN A 165 -36.99 33.00 33.32
N ASN A 166 -36.43 33.30 34.50
CA ASN A 166 -35.34 32.52 35.06
C ASN A 166 -35.75 31.06 35.35
N LYS A 167 -36.96 30.85 35.85
CA LYS A 167 -37.50 29.51 36.09
C LYS A 167 -37.62 28.72 34.81
N GLU A 168 -37.99 29.33 33.69
CA GLU A 168 -38.10 28.67 32.37
C GLU A 168 -36.74 28.35 31.75
N ILE A 169 -35.76 29.23 31.92
CA ILE A 169 -34.46 29.10 31.27
C ILE A 169 -33.44 28.32 32.10
N SER A 170 -33.57 28.28 33.41
CA SER A 170 -32.56 27.72 34.35
C SER A 170 -32.25 26.26 34.08
N GLU A 171 -33.24 25.45 33.70
CA GLU A 171 -33.05 24.06 33.36
C GLU A 171 -32.24 23.93 32.08
N LYS A 172 -32.58 24.67 31.01
CA LYS A 172 -31.88 24.67 29.71
C LYS A 172 -30.46 25.25 29.84
N TYR A 173 -30.27 26.23 30.69
CA TYR A 173 -28.98 26.87 30.97
C TYR A 173 -27.94 25.87 31.48
N LEU A 174 -28.32 24.95 32.38
CA LEU A 174 -27.40 23.95 32.88
C LEU A 174 -26.81 23.09 31.74
N TYR A 175 -27.64 22.66 30.78
CA TYR A 175 -27.21 21.87 29.63
C TYR A 175 -26.41 22.72 28.61
N ALA A 176 -26.79 23.99 28.41
CA ALA A 176 -26.07 24.90 27.54
C ALA A 176 -24.63 25.13 28.05
N ARG A 177 -24.48 25.35 29.35
CA ARG A 177 -23.18 25.51 30.00
C ARG A 177 -22.29 24.29 29.88
N ASN A 178 -22.88 23.10 29.98
CA ASN A 178 -22.14 21.84 29.75
C ASN A 178 -21.63 21.75 28.29
N VAL A 179 -22.40 22.20 27.31
CA VAL A 179 -21.96 22.28 25.92
C VAL A 179 -20.74 23.19 25.76
N LEU A 180 -20.81 24.40 26.32
CA LEU A 180 -19.72 25.38 26.25
C LEU A 180 -18.44 24.86 26.90
N GLN A 181 -18.56 24.25 28.07
CA GLN A 181 -17.43 23.63 28.77
C GLN A 181 -16.82 22.48 28.01
N ALA A 182 -17.65 21.61 27.40
CA ALA A 182 -17.18 20.49 26.59
C ALA A 182 -16.44 20.96 25.31
N GLU A 183 -16.91 22.04 24.69
CA GLU A 183 -16.22 22.65 23.55
C GLU A 183 -14.87 23.27 23.91
N GLU A 184 -14.77 23.92 25.07
CA GLU A 184 -13.51 24.46 25.56
C GLU A 184 -12.48 23.36 25.84
N LYS A 185 -12.93 22.25 26.47
CA LYS A 185 -12.09 21.06 26.67
C LYS A 185 -11.63 20.46 25.31
N LEU A 186 -12.54 20.35 24.34
CA LEU A 186 -12.23 19.83 23.02
C LEU A 186 -11.20 20.71 22.30
N LYS A 187 -11.35 22.03 22.37
CA LYS A 187 -10.40 23.00 21.83
C LYS A 187 -9.02 22.85 22.46
N SER A 188 -8.95 22.84 23.78
CA SER A 188 -7.69 22.64 24.51
C SER A 188 -7.01 21.31 24.19
N ALA A 189 -7.78 20.24 24.04
CA ALA A 189 -7.25 18.93 23.66
C ALA A 189 -6.66 18.92 22.24
N ARG A 190 -7.29 19.64 21.28
CA ARG A 190 -6.75 19.81 19.91
C ARG A 190 -5.44 20.58 19.90
N GLU A 191 -5.40 21.72 20.59
CA GLU A 191 -4.20 22.57 20.68
C GLU A 191 -3.03 21.81 21.32
N HIS A 192 -3.31 20.99 22.34
CA HIS A 192 -2.29 20.16 22.98
C HIS A 192 -1.75 19.08 22.06
N LEU A 193 -2.62 18.40 21.29
CA LEU A 193 -2.21 17.38 20.33
C LEU A 193 -1.34 17.98 19.22
N GLU A 194 -1.75 19.11 18.65
CA GLU A 194 -1.01 19.84 17.61
C GLU A 194 0.39 20.29 18.11
N HIS A 195 0.47 20.74 19.36
CA HIS A 195 1.75 21.07 19.97
C HIS A 195 2.68 19.85 20.01
N LEU A 196 2.18 18.71 20.47
CA LEU A 196 2.97 17.46 20.54
C LEU A 196 3.39 16.95 19.15
N GLU A 197 2.54 17.07 18.13
CA GLU A 197 2.91 16.76 16.75
C GLU A 197 4.08 17.60 16.26
N ASN A 198 4.04 18.90 16.52
CA ASN A 198 5.09 19.82 16.12
C ASN A 198 6.40 19.54 16.88
N GLU A 199 6.34 19.18 18.16
CA GLU A 199 7.50 18.79 18.95
C GLU A 199 8.14 17.49 18.43
N ILE A 200 7.34 16.48 18.10
CA ILE A 200 7.81 15.24 17.50
C ILE A 200 8.50 15.52 16.15
N ARG A 201 7.86 16.28 15.25
CA ARG A 201 8.44 16.66 13.96
C ARG A 201 9.76 17.39 14.08
N LYS A 202 9.86 18.37 14.98
CA LYS A 202 11.12 19.10 15.24
C LYS A 202 12.21 18.17 15.75
N THR A 203 11.86 17.27 16.67
CA THR A 203 12.82 16.32 17.23
C THR A 203 13.27 15.30 16.18
N GLU A 204 12.38 14.82 15.32
CA GLU A 204 12.71 13.91 14.22
C GLU A 204 13.66 14.55 13.19
N ALA A 205 13.45 15.81 12.86
CA ALA A 205 14.26 16.55 11.89
C ALA A 205 15.71 16.83 12.36
N GLY A 206 15.97 16.80 13.67
CA GLY A 206 17.31 17.02 14.22
C GLY A 206 18.27 15.89 13.87
N ASN A 207 19.45 16.20 13.30
CA ASN A 207 20.50 15.22 13.03
C ASN A 207 21.45 15.10 14.23
N PRO A 208 21.60 13.90 14.83
CA PRO A 208 22.53 13.71 15.95
C PRO A 208 23.97 13.57 15.45
N ASP A 209 24.89 14.34 16.05
CA ASP A 209 26.31 14.36 15.69
C ASP A 209 27.10 13.13 16.21
N ASN A 210 26.56 12.43 17.21
CA ASN A 210 27.23 11.29 17.81
C ASN A 210 26.25 10.24 18.40
N PRO A 211 26.69 9.00 18.69
CA PRO A 211 25.84 7.92 19.20
C PRO A 211 25.14 8.20 20.55
N LYS A 212 25.71 9.07 21.40
CA LYS A 212 25.08 9.44 22.68
C LYS A 212 23.89 10.38 22.45
N GLN A 213 24.05 11.34 21.55
CA GLN A 213 22.95 12.24 21.14
C GLN A 213 21.84 11.46 20.42
N ALA A 214 22.18 10.45 19.60
CA ALA A 214 21.21 9.59 18.94
C ALA A 214 20.33 8.83 19.96
N ARG A 215 20.95 8.22 20.98
CA ARG A 215 20.21 7.54 22.08
C ARG A 215 19.33 8.50 22.88
N HIS A 216 19.84 9.69 23.19
CA HIS A 216 19.07 10.71 23.90
C HIS A 216 17.86 11.20 23.07
N LYS A 217 18.06 11.44 21.76
CA LYS A 217 16.97 11.74 20.82
C LYS A 217 15.90 10.65 20.80
N GLU A 218 16.31 9.39 20.77
CA GLU A 218 15.39 8.25 20.77
C GLU A 218 14.56 8.16 22.05
N GLN A 219 15.17 8.44 23.22
CA GLN A 219 14.45 8.50 24.49
C GLN A 219 13.42 9.63 24.51
N ILE A 220 13.78 10.84 24.05
CA ILE A 220 12.85 11.98 23.96
C ILE A 220 11.69 11.63 23.03
N LEU A 221 11.96 11.07 21.84
CA LEU A 221 10.93 10.66 20.89
C LEU A 221 9.99 9.60 21.48
N LYS A 222 10.51 8.67 22.26
CA LYS A 222 9.69 7.68 22.94
C LYS A 222 8.72 8.32 23.91
N GLN A 223 9.20 9.24 24.75
CA GLN A 223 8.36 9.96 25.72
C GLN A 223 7.30 10.83 25.02
N LEU A 224 7.69 11.59 23.99
CA LEU A 224 6.76 12.43 23.23
C LEU A 224 5.66 11.58 22.55
N ARG A 225 6.00 10.41 22.01
CA ARG A 225 5.02 9.49 21.40
C ARG A 225 4.06 8.89 22.41
N GLU A 226 4.52 8.55 23.61
CA GLU A 226 3.64 8.10 24.71
C GLU A 226 2.67 9.22 25.11
N GLN A 227 3.16 10.48 25.23
CA GLN A 227 2.32 11.66 25.51
C GLN A 227 1.32 11.92 24.37
N TYR A 228 1.75 11.80 23.14
CA TYR A 228 0.87 11.94 21.96
C TYR A 228 -0.25 10.90 21.95
N THR A 229 0.06 9.65 22.23
CA THR A 229 -0.94 8.57 22.31
C THR A 229 -1.99 8.86 23.41
N GLN A 230 -1.55 9.39 24.56
CA GLN A 230 -2.45 9.78 25.64
C GLN A 230 -3.28 11.02 25.28
N ALA A 231 -2.66 12.04 24.69
CA ALA A 231 -3.34 13.25 24.25
C ALA A 231 -4.42 12.93 23.17
N ARG A 232 -4.15 11.99 22.28
CA ARG A 232 -5.12 11.50 21.30
C ARG A 232 -6.34 10.87 21.95
N LYS A 233 -6.14 9.98 22.92
CA LYS A 233 -7.26 9.40 23.68
C LYS A 233 -8.09 10.47 24.40
N ASN A 234 -7.43 11.49 24.93
CA ASN A 234 -8.11 12.62 25.56
C ASN A 234 -8.93 13.43 24.55
N LEU A 235 -8.38 13.65 23.34
CA LEU A 235 -9.11 14.33 22.25
C LEU A 235 -10.37 13.56 21.84
N ASP A 236 -10.28 12.25 21.65
CA ASP A 236 -11.40 11.39 21.29
C ASP A 236 -12.50 11.42 22.36
N SER A 237 -12.10 11.33 23.64
CA SER A 237 -13.01 11.44 24.77
C SER A 237 -13.68 12.81 24.85
N SER A 238 -12.93 13.90 24.64
CA SER A 238 -13.47 15.28 24.65
C SER A 238 -14.41 15.51 23.47
N ARG A 239 -14.11 14.93 22.29
CA ARG A 239 -14.98 14.98 21.11
C ARG A 239 -16.31 14.28 21.39
N GLN A 240 -16.27 13.10 21.98
CA GLN A 240 -17.47 12.34 22.36
C GLN A 240 -18.32 13.12 23.38
N GLU A 241 -17.70 13.73 24.42
CA GLU A 241 -18.37 14.57 25.41
C GLU A 241 -19.04 15.79 24.77
N ALA A 242 -18.36 16.46 23.84
CA ALA A 242 -18.90 17.64 23.15
C ALA A 242 -20.12 17.29 22.28
N VAL A 243 -20.03 16.21 21.49
CA VAL A 243 -21.17 15.73 20.65
C VAL A 243 -22.35 15.31 21.53
N TYR A 244 -22.09 14.56 22.58
CA TYR A 244 -23.13 14.10 23.52
C TYR A 244 -23.84 15.29 24.18
N SER A 245 -23.10 16.27 24.70
CA SER A 245 -23.65 17.44 25.36
C SER A 245 -24.55 18.27 24.44
N LYS A 246 -24.14 18.44 23.16
CA LYS A 246 -24.95 19.15 22.14
C LYS A 246 -26.24 18.39 21.80
N LYS A 247 -26.16 17.07 21.60
CA LYS A 247 -27.35 16.24 21.36
C LYS A 247 -28.30 16.23 22.55
N LEU A 248 -27.75 16.20 23.76
CA LEU A 248 -28.53 16.31 25.00
C LEU A 248 -29.27 17.63 25.09
N LEU A 249 -28.58 18.77 24.85
CA LEU A 249 -29.21 20.08 24.81
C LEU A 249 -30.33 20.14 23.77
N SER A 250 -30.09 19.65 22.56
CA SER A 250 -31.09 19.58 21.50
C SER A 250 -32.35 18.85 21.94
N ASN A 251 -32.21 17.72 22.61
CA ASN A 251 -33.33 16.89 23.08
C ASN A 251 -34.10 17.57 24.22
N ILE A 252 -33.41 18.27 25.13
CA ILE A 252 -34.03 19.07 26.20
C ILE A 252 -34.80 20.25 25.62
N VAL A 253 -34.24 20.97 24.64
CA VAL A 253 -34.89 22.09 23.98
C VAL A 253 -36.15 21.65 23.23
N LYS A 254 -36.16 20.43 22.67
CA LYS A 254 -37.33 19.78 22.05
C LYS A 254 -38.40 19.33 23.05
N GLY A 255 -38.20 19.51 24.35
CA GLY A 255 -39.16 19.19 25.42
C GLY A 255 -39.16 17.76 25.88
N MET A 256 -38.08 17.00 25.62
CA MET A 256 -37.93 15.64 26.20
C MET A 256 -37.63 15.71 27.69
N ASN A 257 -38.14 14.74 28.47
CA ASN A 257 -37.72 14.64 29.85
C ASN A 257 -36.23 14.25 29.96
N PRO A 258 -35.53 14.61 31.07
CA PRO A 258 -34.09 14.41 31.18
C PRO A 258 -33.60 12.98 31.01
N GLU A 259 -34.35 11.95 31.43
CA GLU A 259 -33.97 10.55 31.27
C GLU A 259 -34.04 10.08 29.81
N GLN A 260 -35.13 10.44 29.14
CA GLN A 260 -35.32 10.14 27.72
C GLN A 260 -34.30 10.91 26.87
N ALA A 261 -34.04 12.18 27.19
CA ALA A 261 -33.06 13.02 26.51
C ALA A 261 -31.64 12.43 26.61
N ARG A 262 -31.23 11.90 27.77
CA ARG A 262 -29.92 11.24 27.97
C ARG A 262 -29.80 9.95 27.17
N SER A 263 -30.84 9.09 27.24
CA SER A 263 -30.86 7.83 26.49
C SER A 263 -30.78 8.08 25.00
N ASN A 264 -31.55 9.04 24.50
CA ASN A 264 -31.57 9.41 23.07
C ASN A 264 -30.25 10.02 22.62
N ALA A 265 -29.69 10.96 23.41
CA ALA A 265 -28.39 11.57 23.13
C ALA A 265 -27.26 10.53 23.06
N SER A 266 -27.23 9.55 23.98
CA SER A 266 -26.26 8.46 23.96
C SER A 266 -26.37 7.64 22.66
N ARG A 267 -27.60 7.27 22.25
CA ARG A 267 -27.84 6.50 21.05
C ARG A 267 -27.47 7.29 19.78
N GLU A 268 -27.85 8.56 19.71
CA GLU A 268 -27.54 9.44 18.57
C GLU A 268 -26.03 9.72 18.46
N THR A 269 -25.34 9.89 19.60
CA THR A 269 -23.90 10.06 19.64
C THR A 269 -23.18 8.82 19.14
N ALA A 270 -23.58 7.63 19.62
CA ALA A 270 -22.98 6.36 19.18
C ALA A 270 -23.21 6.12 17.68
N ALA A 271 -24.44 6.28 17.21
CA ALA A 271 -24.78 6.15 15.79
C ALA A 271 -24.00 7.15 14.91
N PHE A 272 -23.80 8.36 15.43
CA PHE A 272 -23.02 9.37 14.74
C PHE A 272 -21.54 9.01 14.64
N LEU A 273 -20.92 8.57 15.75
CA LEU A 273 -19.51 8.16 15.75
C LEU A 273 -19.29 6.94 14.84
N GLU A 274 -20.21 5.98 14.84
CA GLU A 274 -20.16 4.84 13.90
C GLU A 274 -20.24 5.26 12.42
N LEU A 275 -20.99 6.30 12.08
CA LEU A 275 -21.18 6.76 10.70
C LEU A 275 -20.08 7.70 10.17
N LEU A 276 -19.37 8.38 11.05
CA LEU A 276 -18.39 9.41 10.67
C LEU A 276 -16.92 8.98 10.81
N MET A 277 -16.64 7.77 11.29
CA MET A 277 -15.28 7.28 11.42
C MET A 277 -14.92 6.30 10.29
N PRO A 278 -14.53 6.82 9.09
CA PRO A 278 -14.01 5.97 8.02
C PRO A 278 -12.78 5.18 8.46
N GLU A 279 -12.06 5.64 9.51
CA GLU A 279 -10.94 4.94 10.12
C GLU A 279 -11.36 3.64 10.81
N GLU A 280 -12.42 3.64 11.60
CA GLU A 280 -12.91 2.42 12.27
C GLU A 280 -13.44 1.38 11.27
N LEU A 281 -14.08 1.85 10.21
CA LEU A 281 -14.48 0.99 9.10
C LEU A 281 -13.27 0.42 8.38
N GLY A 282 -12.26 1.23 8.11
CA GLY A 282 -10.99 0.80 7.51
C GLY A 282 -10.35 -0.34 8.30
N GLU A 283 -10.30 -0.26 9.62
CA GLU A 283 -9.77 -1.33 10.48
C GLU A 283 -10.58 -2.64 10.38
N GLN A 284 -11.90 -2.56 10.25
CA GLN A 284 -12.73 -3.75 10.03
C GLN A 284 -12.42 -4.43 8.69
N TYR A 285 -12.14 -3.65 7.65
CA TYR A 285 -11.74 -4.16 6.34
C TYR A 285 -10.35 -4.78 6.33
N MET A 286 -9.44 -4.36 7.21
CA MET A 286 -8.10 -4.95 7.32
C MET A 286 -8.11 -6.46 7.58
N LYS A 287 -9.19 -7.02 8.12
CA LYS A 287 -9.36 -8.46 8.28
C LYS A 287 -9.47 -9.22 6.94
N TYR A 288 -9.85 -8.52 5.88
CA TYR A 288 -9.98 -9.07 4.52
C TYR A 288 -8.80 -8.74 3.63
N VAL A 289 -7.93 -7.80 4.05
CA VAL A 289 -6.74 -7.41 3.33
C VAL A 289 -5.67 -8.50 3.47
N PRO A 290 -5.00 -8.90 2.39
CA PRO A 290 -3.87 -9.80 2.47
C PRO A 290 -2.76 -9.26 3.38
N VAL A 291 -2.06 -10.14 4.05
CA VAL A 291 -0.90 -9.76 4.85
C VAL A 291 0.29 -9.52 3.91
N PHE A 292 0.80 -8.30 3.88
CA PHE A 292 2.03 -7.99 3.15
C PHE A 292 3.25 -8.35 4.01
N ARG A 293 4.14 -9.17 3.46
CA ARG A 293 5.40 -9.55 4.09
C ARG A 293 6.57 -9.18 3.19
N MET A 294 7.51 -8.42 3.72
CA MET A 294 8.78 -8.17 3.06
C MET A 294 9.76 -9.28 3.41
N PHE A 295 10.34 -9.90 2.39
CA PHE A 295 11.47 -10.80 2.58
C PHE A 295 12.76 -9.97 2.59
N GLU A 296 13.51 -10.09 3.67
CA GLU A 296 14.81 -9.46 3.84
C GLU A 296 15.90 -10.51 3.69
N ASP A 297 16.86 -10.23 2.84
CA ASP A 297 18.03 -11.11 2.63
C ASP A 297 18.74 -11.43 3.95
N PHE A 298 19.01 -12.71 4.14
CA PHE A 298 19.72 -13.22 5.31
C PHE A 298 19.07 -12.97 6.68
N SER A 299 17.83 -12.48 6.73
CA SER A 299 17.09 -12.26 7.98
C SER A 299 16.71 -13.57 8.69
N SER A 300 16.66 -14.68 7.96
CA SER A 300 16.22 -16.00 8.43
C SER A 300 17.28 -17.07 8.19
N LEU A 301 18.55 -16.78 8.47
CA LEU A 301 19.63 -17.75 8.33
C LEU A 301 19.52 -18.86 9.38
N LEU A 302 19.66 -20.10 8.93
CA LEU A 302 19.72 -21.25 9.83
C LEU A 302 21.00 -21.17 10.69
N PRO A 303 20.87 -21.22 12.04
CA PRO A 303 22.01 -21.17 12.93
C PRO A 303 22.74 -22.51 12.97
N ASN A 304 23.95 -22.57 13.57
CA ASN A 304 24.59 -23.85 13.86
C ASN A 304 23.84 -24.60 14.96
N ARG A 305 23.35 -23.87 15.97
CA ARG A 305 22.56 -24.40 17.09
C ARG A 305 21.63 -23.33 17.66
N ILE A 306 20.55 -23.75 18.32
CA ILE A 306 19.64 -22.90 19.07
C ILE A 306 19.14 -23.63 20.32
N ASP A 307 19.09 -22.93 21.46
CA ASP A 307 18.59 -23.49 22.72
C ASP A 307 17.07 -23.70 22.63
N LEU A 308 16.56 -24.81 23.15
CA LEU A 308 15.13 -25.04 23.19
C LEU A 308 14.40 -24.05 24.11
N ASP A 309 15.05 -23.58 25.16
CA ASP A 309 14.52 -22.55 26.06
C ASP A 309 14.23 -21.24 25.29
N ASP A 310 15.07 -20.87 24.32
CA ASP A 310 14.84 -19.68 23.47
C ASP A 310 13.64 -19.87 22.53
N LEU A 311 13.45 -21.06 22.00
CA LEU A 311 12.29 -21.38 21.16
C LEU A 311 10.98 -21.40 21.94
N MET A 312 10.99 -21.96 23.15
CA MET A 312 9.81 -22.02 24.03
C MET A 312 9.44 -20.65 24.61
N GLY A 313 10.45 -19.83 24.93
CA GLY A 313 10.29 -18.48 25.46
C GLY A 313 9.99 -17.42 24.38
N GLU A 314 9.85 -17.82 23.12
CA GLU A 314 9.67 -16.91 21.97
C GLU A 314 10.73 -15.79 21.92
N ASN A 315 11.99 -16.11 22.23
CA ASN A 315 13.08 -15.16 22.17
C ASN A 315 13.44 -14.79 20.72
N VAL A 316 12.72 -13.83 20.17
CA VAL A 316 12.89 -13.35 18.78
C VAL A 316 14.31 -12.84 18.49
N GLN A 317 15.06 -12.45 19.53
CA GLN A 317 16.44 -11.96 19.41
C GLN A 317 17.47 -13.09 19.33
N ALA A 318 17.07 -14.34 19.63
CA ALA A 318 17.99 -15.48 19.51
C ALA A 318 18.40 -15.69 18.04
N GLU A 319 19.70 -15.93 17.83
CA GLU A 319 20.22 -16.13 16.49
C GLU A 319 19.54 -17.30 15.78
N GLY A 320 18.97 -17.04 14.61
CA GLY A 320 18.29 -18.05 13.79
C GLY A 320 16.91 -18.45 14.28
N PHE A 321 16.34 -17.78 15.29
CA PHE A 321 14.99 -18.06 15.81
C PHE A 321 13.96 -18.15 14.68
N LYS A 322 13.92 -17.15 13.79
CA LYS A 322 12.95 -17.11 12.67
C LYS A 322 13.12 -18.31 11.72
N ALA A 323 14.37 -18.66 11.35
CA ALA A 323 14.64 -19.78 10.44
C ALA A 323 14.22 -21.12 11.06
N VAL A 324 14.55 -21.33 12.34
CA VAL A 324 14.19 -22.57 13.04
C VAL A 324 12.68 -22.67 13.26
N ARG A 325 12.02 -21.57 13.61
CA ARG A 325 10.56 -21.53 13.70
C ARG A 325 9.89 -21.86 12.36
N ASN A 326 10.38 -21.30 11.24
CA ASN A 326 9.92 -21.62 9.90
C ASN A 326 10.10 -23.12 9.58
N LEU A 327 11.25 -23.69 9.93
CA LEU A 327 11.52 -25.12 9.76
C LEU A 327 10.55 -25.98 10.55
N LEU A 328 10.27 -25.63 11.79
CA LEU A 328 9.31 -26.34 12.63
C LEU A 328 7.86 -26.23 12.11
N ILE A 329 7.46 -25.06 11.59
CA ILE A 329 6.17 -24.87 10.93
C ILE A 329 6.04 -25.80 9.70
N ILE A 330 7.06 -25.85 8.85
CA ILE A 330 7.08 -26.74 7.67
C ILE A 330 6.96 -28.21 8.11
N ALA A 331 7.63 -28.57 9.20
CA ALA A 331 7.60 -29.91 9.76
C ALA A 331 6.31 -30.23 10.54
N GLY A 332 5.42 -29.25 10.78
CA GLY A 332 4.21 -29.41 11.58
C GLY A 332 4.49 -29.73 13.05
N ILE A 333 5.56 -29.17 13.62
CA ILE A 333 6.01 -29.45 14.99
C ILE A 333 6.00 -28.18 15.83
N GLU A 334 5.45 -28.31 17.04
CA GLU A 334 5.60 -27.30 18.10
C GLU A 334 6.87 -27.55 18.91
N PRO A 335 7.56 -26.51 19.42
CA PRO A 335 8.77 -26.69 20.25
C PRO A 335 8.56 -27.59 21.47
N SER A 336 7.36 -27.63 22.06
CA SER A 336 6.99 -28.52 23.17
C SER A 336 7.16 -30.01 22.85
N PHE A 337 7.11 -30.37 21.58
CA PHE A 337 7.29 -31.75 21.12
C PHE A 337 8.60 -32.38 21.61
N PHE A 338 9.66 -31.59 21.67
CA PHE A 338 10.99 -32.08 22.07
C PHE A 338 11.11 -32.45 23.55
N TYR A 339 10.15 -32.05 24.39
CA TYR A 339 10.10 -32.37 25.81
C TYR A 339 9.15 -33.53 26.16
N GLN A 340 8.25 -33.92 25.26
CA GLN A 340 7.12 -34.81 25.55
C GLN A 340 7.35 -36.30 25.19
N GLN A 341 8.42 -36.63 24.46
CA GLN A 341 8.59 -37.94 23.85
C GLN A 341 9.73 -38.73 24.49
N SER A 342 9.61 -40.08 24.50
CA SER A 342 10.75 -40.95 24.83
C SER A 342 11.84 -40.77 23.77
N ASN A 343 13.13 -40.86 24.20
CA ASN A 343 14.30 -40.65 23.33
C ASN A 343 14.27 -41.48 22.03
N ARG A 344 13.69 -42.68 22.05
CA ARG A 344 13.62 -43.54 20.86
C ARG A 344 12.62 -43.03 19.82
N ILE A 345 11.44 -42.67 20.27
CA ILE A 345 10.37 -42.15 19.40
C ILE A 345 10.79 -40.80 18.82
N LEU A 346 11.41 -39.97 19.65
CA LEU A 346 11.88 -38.65 19.25
C LEU A 346 12.95 -38.74 18.15
N LYS A 347 13.96 -39.62 18.31
CA LYS A 347 14.99 -39.83 17.28
C LYS A 347 14.40 -40.30 15.96
N GLN A 348 13.49 -41.27 15.99
CA GLN A 348 12.84 -41.79 14.77
C GLN A 348 12.02 -40.68 14.06
N LYS A 349 11.30 -39.85 14.81
CA LYS A 349 10.54 -38.73 14.22
C LYS A 349 11.48 -37.67 13.63
N ILE A 350 12.56 -37.31 14.30
CA ILE A 350 13.56 -36.39 13.78
C ILE A 350 14.20 -36.92 12.48
N GLU A 351 14.51 -38.21 12.40
CA GLU A 351 15.02 -38.85 11.18
C GLU A 351 14.03 -38.74 10.01
N ASN A 352 12.75 -39.04 10.25
CA ASN A 352 11.71 -38.91 9.23
C ASN A 352 11.58 -37.46 8.73
N LEU A 353 11.55 -36.49 9.64
CA LEU A 353 11.49 -35.07 9.32
C LEU A 353 12.70 -34.57 8.55
N ASN A 354 13.89 -35.01 8.91
CA ASN A 354 15.12 -34.74 8.17
C ASN A 354 15.04 -35.29 6.75
N GLY A 355 14.42 -36.48 6.57
CA GLY A 355 14.14 -37.07 5.25
C GLY A 355 13.20 -36.20 4.42
N GLU A 356 12.04 -35.84 4.97
CA GLU A 356 11.03 -35.00 4.29
C GLU A 356 11.59 -33.62 3.95
N LEU A 357 12.27 -32.97 4.88
CA LEU A 357 12.87 -31.66 4.68
C LEU A 357 13.93 -31.70 3.56
N THR A 358 14.75 -32.77 3.55
CA THR A 358 15.77 -32.97 2.52
C THR A 358 15.15 -33.17 1.13
N VAL A 359 14.12 -34.01 1.01
CA VAL A 359 13.42 -34.24 -0.26
C VAL A 359 12.80 -32.95 -0.76
N ASN A 360 12.03 -32.26 0.09
CA ASN A 360 11.42 -30.98 -0.24
C ASN A 360 12.44 -29.93 -0.70
N PHE A 361 13.59 -29.86 -0.07
CA PHE A 361 14.66 -28.93 -0.46
C PHE A 361 15.31 -29.34 -1.81
N GLN A 362 15.57 -30.61 -2.03
CA GLN A 362 16.21 -31.12 -3.25
C GLN A 362 15.34 -31.02 -4.49
N ASP A 363 14.04 -30.96 -4.35
CA ASP A 363 13.10 -30.72 -5.47
C ASP A 363 13.32 -29.34 -6.10
N TYR A 364 13.73 -28.37 -5.30
CA TYR A 364 13.99 -26.99 -5.74
C TYR A 364 15.47 -26.71 -5.98
N TRP A 365 16.37 -27.19 -5.09
CA TRP A 365 17.80 -27.01 -5.24
C TRP A 365 18.38 -28.16 -6.08
N ARG A 366 18.47 -27.94 -7.38
CA ARG A 366 19.01 -28.97 -8.33
C ARG A 366 20.51 -28.90 -8.52
N GLN A 367 21.20 -28.00 -7.84
CA GLN A 367 22.65 -27.85 -7.93
C GLN A 367 23.36 -29.03 -7.31
N ASN A 368 24.31 -29.61 -8.04
CA ASN A 368 25.18 -30.64 -7.50
C ASN A 368 26.39 -29.99 -6.80
N VAL A 369 26.78 -30.53 -5.64
CA VAL A 369 28.02 -30.18 -4.97
C VAL A 369 29.04 -31.26 -5.32
N GLY A 370 30.09 -30.90 -6.07
CA GLY A 370 31.10 -31.88 -6.57
C GLY A 370 30.56 -32.75 -7.69
N LYS A 371 31.03 -34.01 -7.77
CA LYS A 371 30.62 -34.99 -8.78
C LYS A 371 29.32 -35.69 -8.38
N ASN A 372 28.15 -35.03 -8.59
CA ASN A 372 26.80 -35.58 -8.39
C ASN A 372 26.26 -35.68 -6.95
N SER A 373 26.84 -35.03 -5.97
CA SER A 373 26.33 -35.06 -4.60
C SER A 373 25.23 -34.02 -4.35
N LYS A 374 24.11 -34.46 -3.80
CA LYS A 374 23.00 -33.60 -3.38
C LYS A 374 23.12 -33.22 -1.92
N ILE A 375 22.78 -31.97 -1.59
CA ILE A 375 22.76 -31.47 -0.23
C ILE A 375 21.59 -32.09 0.55
N ARG A 376 21.85 -32.48 1.79
CA ARG A 376 20.91 -32.96 2.80
C ARG A 376 20.89 -32.04 3.99
N ILE A 377 19.69 -31.64 4.45
CA ILE A 377 19.50 -30.82 5.63
C ILE A 377 19.16 -31.74 6.79
N GLN A 378 19.88 -31.62 7.90
CA GLN A 378 19.66 -32.41 9.11
C GLN A 378 19.66 -31.53 10.33
N PHE A 379 18.83 -31.86 11.29
CA PHE A 379 18.93 -31.34 12.66
C PHE A 379 18.85 -32.48 13.66
N GLU A 380 19.51 -32.28 14.79
CA GLU A 380 19.63 -33.25 15.88
C GLU A 380 19.29 -32.56 17.20
N LEU A 381 18.70 -33.31 18.14
CA LEU A 381 18.49 -32.83 19.50
C LEU A 381 19.67 -33.28 20.34
N GLU A 382 20.43 -32.34 20.88
CA GLU A 382 21.60 -32.55 21.69
C GLU A 382 21.46 -31.86 23.05
N HIS A 383 22.33 -32.20 24.00
CA HIS A 383 22.37 -31.62 25.34
C HIS A 383 23.75 -31.09 25.64
N TYR A 384 23.82 -29.92 26.29
CA TYR A 384 25.09 -29.34 26.68
C TYR A 384 25.82 -30.22 27.69
N ASP A 385 27.07 -30.47 27.43
CA ASP A 385 27.97 -31.28 28.27
C ASP A 385 28.69 -30.44 29.36
N ILE A 386 29.74 -31.00 29.96
CA ILE A 386 30.53 -30.40 31.02
C ILE A 386 31.31 -29.14 30.53
N SER A 387 31.53 -29.01 29.22
CA SER A 387 32.25 -27.86 28.64
C SER A 387 31.47 -26.55 28.73
N HIS A 388 30.14 -26.64 29.00
CA HIS A 388 29.25 -25.50 29.17
C HIS A 388 28.57 -25.51 30.55
N PRO A 389 29.27 -25.13 31.64
CA PRO A 389 28.79 -25.32 33.01
C PRO A 389 27.43 -24.69 33.30
N GLU A 390 27.16 -23.48 32.75
CA GLU A 390 25.90 -22.73 32.97
C GLU A 390 24.69 -23.35 32.24
N LYS A 391 24.94 -24.09 31.17
CA LYS A 391 23.89 -24.70 30.33
C LYS A 391 23.88 -26.23 30.43
N ARG A 392 24.67 -26.82 31.31
CA ARG A 392 24.83 -28.27 31.44
C ARG A 392 23.50 -29.00 31.51
N GLY A 393 23.30 -29.97 30.64
CA GLY A 393 22.08 -30.79 30.56
C GLY A 393 20.89 -30.11 29.86
N LYS A 394 20.99 -28.84 29.52
CA LYS A 394 19.93 -28.16 28.75
C LYS A 394 19.91 -28.64 27.30
N PRO A 395 18.71 -28.86 26.71
CA PRO A 395 18.61 -29.31 25.33
C PRO A 395 18.77 -28.16 24.34
N TYR A 396 19.37 -28.46 23.18
CA TYR A 396 19.45 -27.54 22.03
C TYR A 396 19.29 -28.32 20.73
N LEU A 397 18.85 -27.65 19.68
CA LEU A 397 18.82 -28.17 18.31
C LEU A 397 20.11 -27.77 17.61
N GLU A 398 20.78 -28.77 17.00
CA GLU A 398 21.98 -28.58 16.21
C GLU A 398 21.70 -28.88 14.73
N PHE A 399 22.18 -28.03 13.83
CA PHE A 399 21.84 -28.06 12.40
C PHE A 399 23.08 -28.41 11.56
N TRP A 400 22.86 -29.25 10.56
CA TRP A 400 23.86 -29.72 9.65
C TRP A 400 23.42 -29.68 8.21
N ILE A 401 24.35 -29.32 7.33
CA ILE A 401 24.18 -29.44 5.88
C ILE A 401 25.21 -30.44 5.40
N LYS A 402 24.72 -31.63 5.02
CA LYS A 402 25.56 -32.74 4.57
C LYS A 402 25.57 -32.84 3.06
N ASP A 403 26.70 -33.18 2.49
CA ASP A 403 26.83 -33.79 1.18
C ASP A 403 27.36 -35.22 1.31
N GLU A 404 27.82 -35.81 0.26
CA GLU A 404 28.32 -37.19 0.26
C GLU A 404 29.61 -37.37 1.06
N TYR A 405 30.41 -36.31 1.16
CA TYR A 405 31.75 -36.34 1.73
C TYR A 405 31.88 -35.58 3.03
N GLU A 406 31.12 -34.54 3.22
CA GLU A 406 31.28 -33.57 4.31
C GLU A 406 29.98 -33.31 5.10
N ARG A 407 30.17 -33.16 6.40
CA ARG A 407 29.12 -32.66 7.32
C ARG A 407 29.58 -31.30 7.83
N LEU A 408 28.92 -30.23 7.37
CA LEU A 408 29.29 -28.87 7.71
C LEU A 408 28.12 -28.17 8.42
N TYR A 409 28.47 -27.23 9.29
CA TYR A 409 27.47 -26.32 9.84
C TYR A 409 26.88 -25.38 8.78
N PRO A 410 25.65 -24.92 8.94
CA PRO A 410 25.05 -23.95 8.01
C PRO A 410 25.93 -22.73 7.73
N LYS A 411 26.59 -22.18 8.76
CA LYS A 411 27.48 -21.02 8.61
C LYS A 411 28.75 -21.28 7.80
N GLN A 412 29.15 -22.54 7.65
CA GLN A 412 30.34 -22.96 6.87
C GLN A 412 30.03 -23.16 5.38
N ARG A 413 28.77 -23.18 4.98
CA ARG A 413 28.37 -23.29 3.58
C ARG A 413 28.50 -21.97 2.83
N SER A 414 28.54 -22.06 1.50
CA SER A 414 28.61 -20.88 0.62
C SER A 414 27.43 -19.92 0.85
N ARG A 415 27.66 -18.64 0.56
CA ARG A 415 26.64 -17.60 0.71
C ARG A 415 25.36 -17.93 -0.07
N GLY A 416 25.48 -18.47 -1.27
CA GLY A 416 24.35 -18.87 -2.12
C GLY A 416 23.49 -19.97 -1.50
N VAL A 417 24.11 -21.05 -0.98
CA VAL A 417 23.39 -22.14 -0.28
C VAL A 417 22.66 -21.60 0.95
N ARG A 418 23.31 -20.75 1.73
CA ARG A 418 22.73 -20.14 2.93
C ARG A 418 21.53 -19.28 2.59
N TRP A 419 21.66 -18.45 1.55
CA TRP A 419 20.59 -17.60 1.07
C TRP A 419 19.39 -18.42 0.59
N PHE A 420 19.63 -19.40 -0.29
CA PHE A 420 18.56 -20.23 -0.85
C PHE A 420 17.82 -21.03 0.22
N LEU A 421 18.54 -21.54 1.22
CA LEU A 421 17.94 -22.26 2.34
C LEU A 421 17.04 -21.34 3.18
N SER A 422 17.53 -20.13 3.52
CA SER A 422 16.76 -19.12 4.24
C SER A 422 15.47 -18.75 3.48
N PHE A 423 15.62 -18.48 2.19
CA PHE A 423 14.53 -18.17 1.27
C PHE A 423 13.50 -19.31 1.18
N PHE A 424 13.98 -20.55 0.98
CA PHE A 424 13.12 -21.73 0.91
C PHE A 424 12.30 -21.93 2.20
N LEU A 425 12.94 -21.80 3.36
CA LEU A 425 12.27 -21.94 4.65
C LEU A 425 11.20 -20.85 4.87
N GLU A 426 11.51 -19.61 4.51
CA GLU A 426 10.56 -18.49 4.65
C GLU A 426 9.33 -18.70 3.76
N LEU A 427 9.53 -19.02 2.48
CA LEU A 427 8.46 -19.23 1.53
C LEU A 427 7.57 -20.41 1.87
N LYS A 428 8.17 -21.56 2.19
CA LYS A 428 7.40 -22.76 2.52
C LYS A 428 6.63 -22.59 3.82
N ALA A 429 7.20 -21.98 4.85
CA ALA A 429 6.49 -21.68 6.09
C ALA A 429 5.31 -20.72 5.85
N SER A 430 5.51 -19.69 5.02
CA SER A 430 4.45 -18.75 4.65
C SER A 430 3.31 -19.44 3.89
N ALA A 431 3.61 -20.43 3.06
CA ALA A 431 2.60 -21.19 2.32
C ALA A 431 1.79 -22.19 3.17
N VAL A 432 2.30 -22.57 4.35
CA VAL A 432 1.62 -23.48 5.30
C VAL A 432 0.76 -22.73 6.30
N THR A 433 1.08 -21.47 6.60
CA THR A 433 0.38 -20.65 7.60
C THR A 433 -0.92 -20.08 7.01
N ASP A 434 -2.05 -20.71 7.26
CA ASP A 434 -3.27 -20.70 6.44
C ASP A 434 -4.42 -19.82 6.97
N SER A 435 -4.19 -18.67 7.61
CA SER A 435 -5.33 -17.88 8.12
C SER A 435 -5.73 -16.67 7.25
N GLN A 436 -4.86 -16.13 6.42
CA GLN A 436 -5.14 -15.00 5.53
C GLN A 436 -4.33 -15.13 4.23
N LYS A 437 -4.90 -14.66 3.11
CA LYS A 437 -4.15 -14.49 1.86
C LYS A 437 -2.90 -13.66 2.15
N GLN A 438 -1.73 -14.10 1.67
CA GLN A 438 -0.46 -13.41 1.90
C GLN A 438 0.09 -12.89 0.58
N ILE A 439 0.65 -11.69 0.63
CA ILE A 439 1.42 -11.09 -0.47
C ILE A 439 2.86 -10.97 0.00
N LEU A 440 3.76 -11.64 -0.68
CA LEU A 440 5.18 -11.62 -0.38
C LEU A 440 5.88 -10.62 -1.30
N LEU A 441 6.58 -9.67 -0.72
CA LEU A 441 7.38 -8.67 -1.41
C LEU A 441 8.85 -9.05 -1.28
N ILE A 442 9.58 -9.14 -2.40
CA ILE A 442 10.98 -9.54 -2.40
C ILE A 442 11.77 -8.57 -3.26
N ASP A 443 12.74 -7.92 -2.68
CA ASP A 443 13.64 -7.03 -3.40
C ASP A 443 14.88 -7.78 -3.85
N GLU A 444 15.18 -7.78 -5.16
CA GLU A 444 16.34 -8.39 -5.80
C GLU A 444 16.64 -9.83 -5.30
N PRO A 445 15.73 -10.82 -5.42
CA PRO A 445 15.97 -12.15 -4.89
C PRO A 445 17.19 -12.81 -5.54
N GLY A 446 18.02 -13.39 -4.69
CA GLY A 446 19.11 -14.22 -5.16
C GLY A 446 20.28 -13.50 -5.82
N LEU A 447 20.56 -12.23 -5.50
CA LEU A 447 21.76 -11.51 -5.97
C LEU A 447 23.06 -12.28 -5.70
N SER A 448 23.11 -13.09 -4.64
CA SER A 448 24.27 -13.90 -4.28
C SER A 448 24.32 -15.27 -4.98
N LEU A 449 23.34 -15.59 -5.81
CA LEU A 449 23.24 -16.84 -6.56
C LEU A 449 23.86 -16.71 -7.95
N HIS A 450 24.43 -17.79 -8.45
CA HIS A 450 24.79 -17.88 -9.87
C HIS A 450 23.56 -18.15 -10.75
N ALA A 451 23.67 -17.90 -12.04
CA ALA A 451 22.60 -17.94 -13.02
C ALA A 451 21.63 -19.13 -12.89
N ARG A 452 22.15 -20.37 -12.88
CA ARG A 452 21.31 -21.57 -12.75
C ARG A 452 20.56 -21.65 -11.42
N ALA A 453 21.15 -21.17 -10.32
CA ALA A 453 20.48 -21.16 -9.04
C ALA A 453 19.37 -20.08 -8.97
N GLN A 454 19.49 -19.00 -9.72
CA GLN A 454 18.42 -18.01 -9.87
C GLN A 454 17.22 -18.61 -10.65
N GLU A 455 17.47 -19.44 -11.65
CA GLU A 455 16.37 -20.18 -12.34
C GLU A 455 15.65 -21.15 -11.39
N ASP A 456 16.35 -21.72 -10.41
CA ASP A 456 15.71 -22.56 -9.39
C ASP A 456 14.78 -21.75 -8.48
N VAL A 457 15.07 -20.46 -8.23
CA VAL A 457 14.16 -19.53 -7.52
C VAL A 457 12.85 -19.34 -8.28
N LEU A 458 12.88 -19.18 -9.61
CA LEU A 458 11.66 -19.07 -10.42
C LEU A 458 10.77 -20.30 -10.30
N LYS A 459 11.34 -21.49 -10.19
CA LYS A 459 10.56 -22.74 -9.98
C LYS A 459 9.84 -22.72 -8.64
N VAL A 460 10.51 -22.24 -7.58
CA VAL A 460 9.87 -22.09 -6.27
C VAL A 460 8.69 -21.13 -6.35
N PHE A 461 8.84 -20.02 -7.05
CA PHE A 461 7.75 -19.05 -7.24
C PHE A 461 6.57 -19.68 -8.00
N GLU A 462 6.85 -20.43 -9.05
CA GLU A 462 5.79 -21.04 -9.85
C GLU A 462 5.00 -22.10 -9.09
N ASP A 463 5.66 -22.90 -8.25
CA ASP A 463 5.00 -23.93 -7.44
C ASP A 463 4.17 -23.36 -6.28
N LEU A 464 4.47 -22.13 -5.86
CA LEU A 464 3.77 -21.48 -4.75
C LEU A 464 2.72 -20.45 -5.20
N LYS A 465 2.60 -20.16 -6.49
CA LYS A 465 1.72 -19.13 -7.06
C LYS A 465 0.24 -19.26 -6.67
N ASP A 466 -0.24 -20.50 -6.49
CA ASP A 466 -1.63 -20.78 -6.14
C ASP A 466 -1.91 -20.56 -4.63
N LYS A 467 -0.85 -20.48 -3.82
CA LYS A 467 -0.93 -20.28 -2.35
C LYS A 467 -0.50 -18.89 -1.93
N LEU A 468 0.47 -18.30 -2.64
CA LEU A 468 1.07 -17.02 -2.32
C LEU A 468 1.07 -16.11 -3.55
N MET A 469 0.64 -14.87 -3.38
CA MET A 469 0.93 -13.83 -4.35
C MET A 469 2.36 -13.32 -4.08
N ILE A 470 3.23 -13.44 -5.08
CA ILE A 470 4.65 -13.04 -4.96
C ILE A 470 4.90 -11.88 -5.92
N ILE A 471 5.40 -10.77 -5.37
CA ILE A 471 5.85 -9.61 -6.14
C ILE A 471 7.34 -9.43 -5.85
N TYR A 472 8.15 -9.46 -6.87
CA TYR A 472 9.60 -9.26 -6.72
C TYR A 472 10.15 -8.28 -7.74
N THR A 473 11.20 -7.55 -7.33
CA THR A 473 12.00 -6.71 -8.22
C THR A 473 13.21 -7.50 -8.72
N THR A 474 13.72 -7.21 -9.89
CA THR A 474 14.99 -7.79 -10.34
C THR A 474 15.61 -7.02 -11.50
N HIS A 475 16.95 -6.99 -11.50
CA HIS A 475 17.79 -6.65 -12.64
C HIS A 475 18.44 -7.90 -13.27
N SER A 476 18.20 -9.10 -12.72
CA SER A 476 18.78 -10.33 -13.24
C SER A 476 17.97 -10.90 -14.40
N PRO A 477 18.59 -11.18 -15.55
CA PRO A 477 17.94 -11.84 -16.67
C PRO A 477 17.41 -13.24 -16.29
N TYR A 478 18.07 -13.95 -15.40
CA TYR A 478 17.73 -15.34 -15.02
C TYR A 478 16.50 -15.44 -14.09
N LEU A 479 16.02 -14.29 -13.59
CA LEU A 479 14.78 -14.16 -12.83
C LEU A 479 13.61 -13.63 -13.68
N VAL A 480 13.77 -13.57 -15.00
CA VAL A 480 12.75 -13.16 -15.95
C VAL A 480 12.24 -14.41 -16.71
N ASP A 481 10.94 -14.71 -16.59
CA ASP A 481 10.32 -15.75 -17.41
C ASP A 481 9.78 -15.15 -18.71
N ILE A 482 10.50 -15.33 -19.80
CA ILE A 482 10.13 -14.80 -21.12
C ILE A 482 8.81 -15.37 -21.66
N ASN A 483 8.36 -16.53 -21.17
CA ASN A 483 7.09 -17.11 -21.56
C ASN A 483 5.91 -16.47 -20.80
N LYS A 484 6.18 -15.60 -19.84
CA LYS A 484 5.19 -14.94 -18.97
C LYS A 484 5.39 -13.42 -18.90
N LEU A 485 5.71 -12.80 -20.03
CA LEU A 485 5.91 -11.34 -20.11
C LEU A 485 4.70 -10.55 -19.59
N HIS A 486 3.50 -11.13 -19.67
CA HIS A 486 2.28 -10.54 -19.11
C HIS A 486 2.31 -10.34 -17.58
N ARG A 487 3.30 -10.90 -16.88
CA ARG A 487 3.51 -10.72 -15.43
C ARG A 487 4.57 -9.65 -15.12
N ILE A 488 5.22 -9.11 -16.14
CA ILE A 488 6.30 -8.14 -15.98
C ILE A 488 5.72 -6.74 -15.97
N ILE A 489 6.15 -5.95 -15.01
CA ILE A 489 5.92 -4.51 -14.94
C ILE A 489 7.29 -3.84 -15.00
N ALA A 490 7.56 -3.08 -16.07
CA ALA A 490 8.78 -2.29 -16.15
C ALA A 490 8.61 -1.02 -15.33
N VAL A 491 9.65 -0.69 -14.56
CA VAL A 491 9.66 0.48 -13.66
C VAL A 491 10.80 1.41 -14.11
N GLN A 492 10.46 2.62 -14.52
CA GLN A 492 11.43 3.62 -14.94
C GLN A 492 11.03 5.02 -14.53
N ARG A 493 11.97 5.98 -14.55
CA ARG A 493 11.65 7.40 -14.37
C ARG A 493 11.04 7.96 -15.66
N ALA A 494 10.08 8.88 -15.51
CA ALA A 494 9.46 9.56 -16.66
C ALA A 494 10.49 10.43 -17.42
N ILE A 495 11.41 11.06 -16.69
CA ILE A 495 12.52 11.87 -17.24
C ILE A 495 13.80 11.43 -16.53
N GLU A 496 14.76 10.85 -17.25
CA GLU A 496 15.99 10.29 -16.64
C GLU A 496 16.90 11.33 -15.98
N THR A 497 16.85 12.58 -16.44
CA THR A 497 17.71 13.67 -15.97
C THR A 497 17.14 14.47 -14.81
N ASP A 498 15.89 14.26 -14.42
CA ASP A 498 15.21 14.99 -13.35
C ASP A 498 15.11 14.13 -12.08
N GLU A 499 15.76 14.57 -11.00
CA GLU A 499 15.70 13.88 -9.70
C GLU A 499 14.29 13.86 -9.09
N THR A 500 13.41 14.77 -9.51
CA THR A 500 12.01 14.89 -9.05
C THR A 500 11.02 14.17 -9.95
N SER A 501 11.50 13.54 -11.04
CA SER A 501 10.66 12.88 -12.03
C SER A 501 9.82 11.73 -11.42
N GLU A 502 8.60 11.63 -11.89
CA GLU A 502 7.68 10.57 -11.47
C GLU A 502 8.16 9.19 -11.92
N THR A 503 7.85 8.16 -11.14
CA THR A 503 8.08 6.77 -11.52
C THR A 503 6.96 6.28 -12.42
N MET A 504 7.31 5.81 -13.61
CA MET A 504 6.37 5.18 -14.55
C MET A 504 6.34 3.68 -14.37
N LEU A 505 5.13 3.12 -14.34
CA LEU A 505 4.89 1.68 -14.35
C LEU A 505 4.35 1.29 -15.72
N LEU A 506 5.06 0.43 -16.43
CA LEU A 506 4.71 -0.03 -17.76
C LEU A 506 4.35 -1.52 -17.70
N ASP A 507 3.08 -1.82 -17.89
CA ASP A 507 2.52 -3.17 -17.92
C ASP A 507 2.75 -3.87 -19.29
N VAL A 508 2.21 -5.06 -19.47
CA VAL A 508 2.36 -5.83 -20.72
C VAL A 508 1.92 -5.06 -21.97
N HIS A 509 0.91 -4.19 -21.87
CA HIS A 509 0.38 -3.44 -23.02
C HIS A 509 1.24 -2.24 -23.38
N SER A 510 2.00 -1.75 -22.43
CA SER A 510 2.91 -0.62 -22.55
C SER A 510 4.39 -0.99 -22.43
N LEU A 511 4.70 -2.27 -22.17
CA LEU A 511 6.07 -2.77 -21.96
C LEU A 511 6.99 -2.46 -23.15
N ALA A 512 6.47 -2.48 -24.38
CA ALA A 512 7.21 -2.14 -25.57
C ALA A 512 7.69 -0.67 -25.63
N ARG A 513 7.15 0.21 -24.78
CA ARG A 513 7.55 1.61 -24.63
C ARG A 513 8.63 1.82 -23.56
N ALA A 514 9.01 0.78 -22.83
CA ALA A 514 10.07 0.89 -21.82
C ALA A 514 11.44 1.11 -22.50
N SER A 515 12.31 1.86 -21.81
CA SER A 515 13.66 2.12 -22.31
C SER A 515 14.46 0.83 -22.49
N ALA A 516 15.43 0.84 -23.40
CA ALA A 516 16.31 -0.30 -23.66
C ALA A 516 17.05 -0.75 -22.39
N ASP A 517 17.48 0.19 -21.55
CA ASP A 517 18.15 -0.13 -20.28
C ASP A 517 17.22 -0.83 -19.30
N THR A 518 15.96 -0.38 -19.19
CA THR A 518 14.94 -1.01 -18.36
C THR A 518 14.61 -2.43 -18.83
N LEU A 519 14.61 -2.66 -20.16
CA LEU A 519 14.36 -3.98 -20.76
C LEU A 519 15.61 -4.85 -20.92
N SER A 520 16.79 -4.36 -20.55
CA SER A 520 18.05 -5.12 -20.70
C SER A 520 18.01 -6.53 -20.12
N PRO A 521 17.43 -6.81 -18.94
CA PRO A 521 17.30 -8.18 -18.42
C PRO A 521 16.45 -9.08 -19.34
N VAL A 522 15.37 -8.52 -19.92
CA VAL A 522 14.48 -9.25 -20.84
C VAL A 522 15.23 -9.62 -22.12
N TYR A 523 15.93 -8.68 -22.72
CA TYR A 523 16.73 -8.92 -23.93
C TYR A 523 17.86 -9.92 -23.69
N SER A 524 18.54 -9.80 -22.56
CA SER A 524 19.64 -10.70 -22.19
C SER A 524 19.18 -12.13 -22.05
N ILE A 525 18.02 -12.40 -21.38
CA ILE A 525 17.51 -13.77 -21.23
C ILE A 525 16.96 -14.31 -22.56
N MET A 526 16.36 -13.45 -23.40
CA MET A 526 15.93 -13.86 -24.74
C MET A 526 17.14 -14.35 -25.56
N GLY A 527 18.24 -13.60 -25.57
CA GLY A 527 19.48 -14.00 -26.21
C GLY A 527 20.10 -15.27 -25.62
N ALA A 528 20.16 -15.37 -24.28
CA ALA A 528 20.70 -16.55 -23.60
C ALA A 528 19.90 -17.81 -23.89
N ARG A 529 18.57 -17.75 -23.90
CA ARG A 529 17.69 -18.90 -24.23
C ARG A 529 17.84 -19.35 -25.65
N ILE A 530 18.10 -18.45 -26.58
CA ILE A 530 18.38 -18.78 -27.96
C ILE A 530 19.74 -19.47 -28.08
N SER A 531 20.76 -19.02 -27.36
CA SER A 531 22.10 -19.62 -27.39
C SER A 531 22.15 -21.01 -26.73
N ASP A 532 21.25 -21.32 -25.79
CA ASP A 532 21.17 -22.66 -25.16
C ASP A 532 20.53 -23.71 -26.08
N GLN A 533 19.79 -23.32 -27.11
CA GLN A 533 19.33 -24.20 -28.16
C GLN A 533 20.49 -24.48 -29.14
N GLN A 534 20.59 -25.66 -29.72
CA GLN A 534 21.56 -25.92 -30.80
C GLN A 534 21.18 -25.13 -32.05
N ILE A 535 21.56 -23.83 -32.04
CA ILE A 535 21.19 -22.87 -33.09
C ILE A 535 21.89 -23.17 -34.40
N PHE A 536 23.12 -23.71 -34.33
CA PHE A 536 23.90 -24.06 -35.52
C PHE A 536 23.52 -25.40 -36.02
N SER A 537 22.93 -25.44 -37.20
CA SER A 537 22.63 -26.68 -37.91
C SER A 537 23.78 -27.02 -38.87
N PRO A 538 24.01 -28.30 -39.19
CA PRO A 538 24.96 -28.70 -40.24
C PRO A 538 24.66 -28.09 -41.62
N LYS A 539 23.40 -27.74 -41.85
CA LYS A 539 22.92 -27.14 -43.10
C LYS A 539 21.78 -26.16 -42.84
N ASN A 540 21.51 -25.32 -43.83
CA ASN A 540 20.37 -24.41 -43.88
C ASN A 540 20.31 -23.38 -42.76
N ASN A 541 21.45 -22.80 -42.41
CA ASN A 541 21.52 -21.69 -41.43
C ASN A 541 21.13 -20.37 -42.09
N VAL A 542 20.33 -19.59 -41.42
CA VAL A 542 19.95 -18.22 -41.86
C VAL A 542 20.28 -17.23 -40.73
N ILE A 543 21.32 -16.43 -40.91
CA ILE A 543 21.68 -15.36 -40.02
C ILE A 543 20.72 -14.19 -40.27
N VAL A 544 20.08 -13.70 -39.21
CA VAL A 544 19.20 -12.51 -39.23
C VAL A 544 19.77 -11.38 -38.37
N GLU A 545 19.40 -10.15 -38.72
CA GLU A 545 20.05 -8.94 -38.14
C GLU A 545 19.89 -8.78 -36.64
N ASP A 546 18.74 -9.23 -36.08
CA ASP A 546 18.40 -9.04 -34.69
C ASP A 546 17.41 -10.08 -34.17
N LEU A 547 17.07 -9.97 -32.88
CA LEU A 547 16.12 -10.83 -32.20
C LEU A 547 14.67 -10.65 -32.72
N SER A 548 14.29 -9.46 -33.19
CA SER A 548 12.94 -9.26 -33.71
C SER A 548 12.73 -10.03 -35.00
N ALA A 549 13.71 -9.97 -35.90
CA ALA A 549 13.72 -10.77 -37.15
C ALA A 549 13.67 -12.27 -36.85
N TYR A 550 14.47 -12.75 -35.88
CA TYR A 550 14.45 -14.13 -35.43
C TYR A 550 13.06 -14.61 -35.04
N TYR A 551 12.38 -13.89 -34.16
CA TYR A 551 11.06 -14.24 -33.67
C TYR A 551 10.01 -14.22 -34.78
N TYR A 552 10.01 -13.21 -35.64
CA TYR A 552 9.08 -13.14 -36.77
C TYR A 552 9.30 -14.28 -37.77
N TYR A 553 10.54 -14.51 -38.24
CA TYR A 553 10.80 -15.55 -39.22
C TYR A 553 10.53 -16.96 -38.65
N THR A 554 10.87 -17.21 -37.40
CA THR A 554 10.55 -18.48 -36.75
C THR A 554 9.02 -18.69 -36.68
N ALA A 555 8.25 -17.67 -36.38
CA ALA A 555 6.80 -17.72 -36.40
C ALA A 555 6.22 -17.92 -37.82
N PHE A 556 6.74 -17.19 -38.83
CA PHE A 556 6.29 -17.34 -40.19
C PHE A 556 6.54 -18.72 -40.73
N PHE A 557 7.71 -19.31 -40.48
CA PHE A 557 8.04 -20.65 -40.90
C PHE A 557 7.23 -21.72 -40.18
N LYS A 558 6.82 -21.46 -38.93
CA LYS A 558 5.88 -22.28 -38.18
C LYS A 558 4.49 -22.24 -38.80
N LEU A 559 3.99 -21.06 -39.16
CA LEU A 559 2.69 -20.87 -39.80
C LEU A 559 2.62 -21.53 -41.18
N LEU A 560 3.74 -21.54 -41.92
CA LEU A 560 3.88 -22.22 -43.23
C LEU A 560 4.14 -23.70 -43.10
N GLU A 561 4.23 -24.26 -41.90
CA GLU A 561 4.54 -25.68 -41.61
C GLU A 561 5.88 -26.17 -42.21
N ILE A 562 6.86 -25.28 -42.30
CA ILE A 562 8.21 -25.54 -42.84
C ILE A 562 9.33 -25.21 -41.84
N ALA A 563 9.01 -25.07 -40.58
CA ALA A 563 9.95 -24.67 -39.53
C ALA A 563 11.20 -25.57 -39.41
N GLU A 564 11.06 -26.88 -39.69
CA GLU A 564 12.16 -27.86 -39.59
C GLU A 564 13.19 -27.76 -40.74
N LYS A 565 12.89 -26.98 -41.77
CA LYS A 565 13.77 -26.86 -42.94
C LYS A 565 14.90 -25.84 -42.80
N VAL A 566 14.81 -24.93 -41.83
CA VAL A 566 15.71 -23.80 -41.70
C VAL A 566 16.04 -23.55 -40.23
N SER A 567 17.30 -23.26 -39.94
CA SER A 567 17.77 -22.80 -38.60
C SER A 567 18.04 -21.31 -38.67
N PHE A 568 17.22 -20.49 -38.00
CA PHE A 568 17.45 -19.05 -37.87
C PHE A 568 18.42 -18.76 -36.75
N ILE A 569 19.44 -17.92 -37.03
CA ILE A 569 20.49 -17.51 -36.08
C ILE A 569 20.40 -16.00 -35.91
N PRO A 570 19.95 -15.48 -34.75
CA PRO A 570 19.92 -14.06 -34.56
C PRO A 570 21.29 -13.50 -34.25
N ALA A 571 21.63 -12.37 -34.88
CA ALA A 571 22.68 -11.49 -34.38
C ALA A 571 22.14 -10.63 -33.24
N THR A 572 23.00 -10.13 -32.35
CA THR A 572 22.62 -9.18 -31.30
C THR A 572 22.62 -7.71 -31.80
N GLY A 573 22.95 -7.54 -33.06
CA GLY A 573 22.96 -6.27 -33.77
C GLY A 573 23.75 -6.35 -35.08
N PRO A 574 23.75 -5.30 -35.88
CA PRO A 574 24.37 -5.28 -37.20
C PRO A 574 25.87 -5.65 -37.21
N ALA A 575 26.62 -5.26 -36.18
CA ALA A 575 28.09 -5.52 -36.12
C ALA A 575 28.39 -7.03 -35.91
N GLU A 576 27.52 -7.79 -35.27
CA GLU A 576 27.74 -9.19 -34.95
C GLU A 576 27.41 -10.15 -36.11
N VAL A 577 26.65 -9.70 -37.09
CA VAL A 577 26.34 -10.47 -38.31
C VAL A 577 27.60 -10.93 -39.00
N GLY A 578 28.60 -10.03 -39.15
CA GLY A 578 29.90 -10.34 -39.72
C GLY A 578 30.69 -11.38 -38.94
N ILE A 579 30.59 -11.34 -37.60
CA ILE A 579 31.27 -12.32 -36.72
C ILE A 579 30.65 -13.72 -36.91
N LEU A 580 29.32 -13.81 -36.89
CA LEU A 580 28.61 -15.07 -37.10
C LEU A 580 28.91 -15.67 -38.47
N ALA A 581 28.88 -14.86 -39.54
CA ALA A 581 29.19 -15.29 -40.86
C ALA A 581 30.63 -15.85 -40.99
N ASN A 582 31.61 -15.17 -40.34
CA ASN A 582 32.99 -15.67 -40.26
C ASN A 582 33.12 -16.98 -39.51
N ILE A 583 32.42 -17.15 -38.37
CA ILE A 583 32.39 -18.41 -37.60
C ILE A 583 31.84 -19.55 -38.45
N LEU A 584 30.69 -19.39 -39.09
CA LEU A 584 30.06 -20.41 -39.96
C LEU A 584 30.96 -20.75 -41.13
N THR A 585 31.61 -19.77 -41.74
CA THR A 585 32.60 -19.98 -42.79
C THR A 585 33.80 -20.81 -42.29
N GLY A 586 34.35 -20.49 -41.13
CA GLY A 586 35.46 -21.21 -40.50
C GLY A 586 35.11 -22.68 -40.18
N TRP A 587 33.86 -22.92 -39.78
CA TRP A 587 33.35 -24.26 -39.49
C TRP A 587 32.86 -25.01 -40.74
N LYS A 588 32.90 -24.38 -41.92
CA LYS A 588 32.42 -24.94 -43.18
C LYS A 588 30.94 -25.31 -43.14
N LEU A 589 30.14 -24.53 -42.46
CA LEU A 589 28.69 -24.70 -42.40
C LEU A 589 28.03 -23.84 -43.48
N ASP A 590 26.99 -24.38 -44.12
CA ASP A 590 26.21 -23.63 -45.10
C ASP A 590 25.36 -22.58 -44.39
N PHE A 591 25.35 -21.33 -44.90
CA PHE A 591 24.56 -20.25 -44.39
C PHE A 591 24.18 -19.20 -45.45
N ILE A 592 23.11 -18.51 -45.16
CA ILE A 592 22.75 -17.25 -45.81
C ILE A 592 22.60 -16.14 -44.74
N VAL A 593 22.80 -14.90 -45.13
CA VAL A 593 22.55 -13.72 -44.34
C VAL A 593 21.32 -13.03 -44.91
N LEU A 594 20.27 -12.91 -44.11
CA LEU A 594 19.05 -12.22 -44.47
C LEU A 594 19.00 -10.86 -43.76
N THR A 595 18.97 -9.79 -44.58
CA THR A 595 18.93 -8.40 -44.05
C THR A 595 17.64 -7.69 -44.45
N ASN A 596 17.28 -6.69 -43.68
CA ASN A 596 16.27 -5.71 -44.05
C ASN A 596 16.80 -4.83 -45.22
N ASP A 597 15.91 -4.23 -45.98
CA ASP A 597 16.32 -3.23 -47.00
C ASP A 597 16.41 -1.80 -46.41
N THR A 598 17.18 -1.70 -45.36
CA THR A 598 17.49 -0.46 -44.63
C THR A 598 18.93 -0.03 -44.95
N GLU A 599 19.30 1.20 -44.52
CA GLU A 599 20.68 1.64 -44.62
C GLU A 599 21.65 0.73 -43.88
N ALA A 600 21.29 0.33 -42.66
CA ALA A 600 22.07 -0.64 -41.86
C ALA A 600 22.24 -1.97 -42.59
N GLY A 601 21.17 -2.54 -43.12
CA GLY A 601 21.22 -3.80 -43.89
C GLY A 601 22.12 -3.69 -45.16
N ARG A 602 22.13 -2.54 -45.83
CA ARG A 602 23.01 -2.28 -46.98
C ARG A 602 24.48 -2.21 -46.55
N ILE A 603 24.78 -1.58 -45.44
CA ILE A 603 26.14 -1.52 -44.86
C ILE A 603 26.63 -2.93 -44.57
N ILE A 604 25.86 -3.73 -43.85
CA ILE A 604 26.20 -5.13 -43.53
C ILE A 604 26.51 -5.94 -44.79
N ARG A 605 25.64 -5.87 -45.80
CA ARG A 605 25.87 -6.61 -47.07
C ARG A 605 27.14 -6.16 -47.77
N ASN A 606 27.41 -4.86 -47.82
CA ASN A 606 28.65 -4.34 -48.45
C ASN A 606 29.88 -4.76 -47.65
N GLU A 607 29.88 -4.73 -46.35
CA GLU A 607 31.00 -5.18 -45.53
C GLU A 607 31.28 -6.65 -45.70
N LEU A 608 30.23 -7.49 -45.68
CA LEU A 608 30.37 -8.94 -45.91
C LEU A 608 30.87 -9.24 -47.32
N LYS A 609 30.35 -8.54 -48.35
CA LYS A 609 30.80 -8.67 -49.73
C LYS A 609 32.30 -8.38 -49.88
N ILE A 610 32.80 -7.31 -49.26
CA ILE A 610 34.20 -6.95 -49.31
C ILE A 610 35.06 -7.85 -48.46
N ASN A 611 34.72 -8.00 -47.18
CA ASN A 611 35.61 -8.59 -46.19
C ASN A 611 35.57 -10.12 -46.17
N LEU A 612 34.39 -10.75 -46.43
CA LEU A 612 34.24 -12.18 -46.41
C LEU A 612 34.30 -12.85 -47.79
N PHE A 613 33.70 -12.20 -48.81
CA PHE A 613 33.62 -12.78 -50.17
C PHE A 613 34.64 -12.15 -51.14
N GLY A 614 35.57 -11.26 -50.69
CA GLY A 614 36.60 -10.69 -51.50
C GLY A 614 36.07 -9.87 -52.70
N ASN A 615 34.92 -9.22 -52.53
CA ASN A 615 34.18 -8.45 -53.55
C ASN A 615 33.70 -9.26 -54.74
N ASP A 616 33.60 -10.60 -54.61
CA ASP A 616 33.07 -11.51 -55.63
C ASP A 616 31.53 -11.51 -55.59
N GLU A 617 30.93 -10.91 -56.66
CA GLU A 617 29.46 -10.76 -56.78
C GLU A 617 28.73 -12.10 -56.82
N ILE A 618 29.31 -13.11 -57.48
CA ILE A 618 28.70 -14.39 -57.63
C ILE A 618 28.70 -15.17 -56.30
N LYS A 619 29.78 -15.11 -55.55
CA LYS A 619 29.85 -15.71 -54.22
C LYS A 619 28.92 -14.98 -53.24
N ALA A 620 28.96 -13.65 -53.24
CA ALA A 620 28.10 -12.83 -52.37
C ALA A 620 26.62 -13.09 -52.61
N SER A 621 26.18 -13.20 -53.88
CA SER A 621 24.77 -13.47 -54.22
C SER A 621 24.26 -14.83 -53.79
N ARG A 622 25.13 -15.81 -53.45
CA ARG A 622 24.75 -17.12 -52.92
C ARG A 622 24.52 -17.10 -51.42
N HIS A 623 25.06 -16.09 -50.71
CA HIS A 623 25.01 -16.01 -49.27
C HIS A 623 24.25 -14.80 -48.75
N LEU A 624 24.03 -13.78 -49.55
CA LEU A 624 23.39 -12.54 -49.09
C LEU A 624 22.00 -12.37 -49.69
N LEU A 625 20.99 -12.29 -48.86
CA LEU A 625 19.61 -12.03 -49.24
C LEU A 625 19.13 -10.74 -48.57
N SER A 626 18.40 -9.93 -49.27
CA SER A 626 17.76 -8.71 -48.75
C SER A 626 16.26 -8.75 -48.94
N LEU A 627 15.53 -8.20 -48.03
CA LEU A 627 14.17 -7.75 -48.32
C LEU A 627 14.20 -6.70 -49.42
N GLU A 628 13.09 -6.42 -50.05
CA GLU A 628 12.95 -5.50 -51.16
C GLU A 628 12.05 -4.32 -50.81
N ASN A 629 12.12 -3.24 -51.59
CA ASN A 629 11.24 -2.10 -51.53
C ASN A 629 11.33 -1.29 -50.21
N GLY A 630 12.52 -1.21 -49.63
CA GLY A 630 12.76 -0.45 -48.38
C GLY A 630 12.10 -1.08 -47.14
N ARG A 631 11.73 -2.36 -47.18
CA ARG A 631 10.99 -3.04 -46.09
C ARG A 631 11.91 -3.58 -45.03
N SER A 632 11.41 -3.55 -43.81
CA SER A 632 11.88 -4.35 -42.68
C SER A 632 10.94 -5.55 -42.45
N VAL A 633 11.34 -6.45 -41.58
CA VAL A 633 10.54 -7.67 -41.29
C VAL A 633 9.12 -7.36 -40.82
N ALA A 634 8.91 -6.27 -40.03
CA ALA A 634 7.58 -5.85 -39.57
C ALA A 634 6.66 -5.41 -40.75
N ASP A 635 7.24 -4.96 -41.86
CA ASP A 635 6.49 -4.51 -43.04
C ASP A 635 6.05 -5.66 -43.94
N LEU A 636 6.38 -6.90 -43.57
CA LEU A 636 5.80 -8.11 -44.18
C LEU A 636 4.33 -8.28 -43.80
N PHE A 637 3.91 -7.77 -42.67
CA PHE A 637 2.50 -7.66 -42.32
C PHE A 637 1.81 -6.55 -43.11
N SER A 638 0.55 -6.73 -43.44
CA SER A 638 -0.33 -5.63 -43.77
C SER A 638 -0.54 -4.76 -42.50
N THR A 639 -0.94 -3.52 -42.68
CA THR A 639 -1.27 -2.64 -41.56
C THR A 639 -2.42 -3.19 -40.71
N ILE A 640 -3.35 -3.94 -41.28
CA ILE A 640 -4.47 -4.56 -40.59
C ILE A 640 -3.97 -5.68 -39.67
N ASP A 641 -3.17 -6.62 -40.19
CA ASP A 641 -2.63 -7.72 -39.42
C ASP A 641 -1.65 -7.24 -38.35
N PHE A 642 -0.87 -6.22 -38.64
CA PHE A 642 0.04 -5.62 -37.68
C PHE A 642 -0.73 -5.06 -36.46
N LYS A 643 -1.86 -4.34 -36.69
CA LYS A 643 -2.74 -3.85 -35.62
C LYS A 643 -3.37 -4.97 -34.81
N ASN A 644 -3.90 -5.98 -35.49
CA ASN A 644 -4.70 -7.03 -34.85
C ASN A 644 -3.85 -8.08 -34.13
N HIS A 645 -2.72 -8.47 -34.74
CA HIS A 645 -1.94 -9.63 -34.31
C HIS A 645 -0.60 -9.27 -33.67
N VAL A 646 -0.10 -8.03 -33.84
CA VAL A 646 1.15 -7.58 -33.25
C VAL A 646 0.92 -6.53 -32.17
N LEU A 647 0.19 -5.47 -32.48
CA LEU A 647 -0.07 -4.39 -31.53
C LEU A 647 -1.24 -4.69 -30.57
N HIS A 648 -2.21 -5.48 -30.99
CA HIS A 648 -3.48 -5.71 -30.31
C HIS A 648 -4.25 -4.43 -29.95
N GLN A 649 -4.14 -3.41 -30.82
CA GLN A 649 -4.70 -2.08 -30.61
C GLN A 649 -5.43 -1.56 -31.85
N ARG A 650 -6.53 -0.82 -31.62
CA ARG A 650 -7.28 -0.15 -32.69
C ARG A 650 -6.74 1.26 -32.93
N VAL A 651 -5.57 1.35 -33.53
CA VAL A 651 -4.91 2.63 -33.83
C VAL A 651 -4.92 2.95 -35.32
N GLY A 652 -4.84 4.21 -35.71
CA GLY A 652 -4.62 4.64 -37.10
C GLY A 652 -3.12 4.57 -37.40
N ILE A 653 -2.71 3.81 -38.42
CA ILE A 653 -1.34 3.80 -38.93
C ILE A 653 -1.43 4.33 -40.35
N THR A 654 -0.68 5.39 -40.64
CA THR A 654 -0.62 6.05 -41.96
C THR A 654 0.73 5.85 -42.65
N GLU A 655 1.74 5.50 -41.86
CA GLU A 655 3.11 5.17 -42.23
C GLU A 655 3.32 3.65 -42.35
N SER A 656 4.55 3.20 -42.67
CA SER A 656 4.90 1.78 -42.59
C SER A 656 4.87 1.27 -41.16
N ASN A 657 4.70 -0.06 -40.96
CA ASN A 657 4.69 -0.65 -39.63
C ASN A 657 6.00 -0.39 -38.89
N THR A 658 7.12 -0.41 -39.59
CA THR A 658 8.45 -0.12 -39.03
C THR A 658 8.57 1.35 -38.59
N GLU A 659 8.09 2.30 -39.39
CA GLU A 659 8.08 3.71 -39.04
C GLU A 659 7.14 3.95 -37.83
N TYR A 660 5.98 3.30 -37.79
CA TYR A 660 5.09 3.36 -36.64
C TYR A 660 5.77 2.90 -35.35
N ILE A 661 6.51 1.78 -35.39
CA ILE A 661 7.31 1.28 -34.25
C ILE A 661 8.30 2.36 -33.80
N PHE A 662 9.04 2.96 -34.75
CA PHE A 662 10.06 3.97 -34.49
C PHE A 662 9.46 5.26 -33.89
N PHE A 663 8.44 5.85 -34.53
CA PHE A 663 7.83 7.10 -34.08
C PHE A 663 7.09 7.01 -32.73
N ASN A 664 6.64 5.80 -32.34
CA ASN A 664 5.99 5.57 -31.07
C ASN A 664 6.93 4.97 -30.01
N ASP A 665 8.24 4.93 -30.30
CA ASP A 665 9.27 4.41 -29.39
C ASP A 665 8.93 3.01 -28.84
N LEU A 666 8.47 2.11 -29.73
CA LEU A 666 8.07 0.76 -29.36
C LEU A 666 9.26 -0.21 -29.50
N SER A 667 9.38 -1.16 -28.58
CA SER A 667 10.38 -2.22 -28.68
C SER A 667 10.00 -3.26 -29.76
N PRO A 668 10.74 -3.34 -30.89
CA PRO A 668 10.44 -4.32 -31.92
C PRO A 668 10.60 -5.76 -31.44
N VAL A 669 11.52 -6.02 -30.52
CA VAL A 669 11.78 -7.36 -29.97
C VAL A 669 10.61 -7.86 -29.12
N ILE A 670 10.04 -7.01 -28.27
CA ILE A 670 8.88 -7.34 -27.43
C ILE A 670 7.66 -7.65 -28.31
N LEU A 671 7.41 -6.81 -29.32
CA LEU A 671 6.31 -7.01 -30.28
C LEU A 671 6.46 -8.33 -31.05
N ALA A 672 7.65 -8.60 -31.58
CA ALA A 672 7.95 -9.82 -32.31
C ALA A 672 7.81 -11.08 -31.44
N HIS A 673 8.31 -11.01 -30.18
CA HIS A 673 8.17 -12.11 -29.24
C HIS A 673 6.70 -12.37 -28.88
N GLY A 674 5.88 -11.34 -28.68
CA GLY A 674 4.45 -11.50 -28.42
C GLY A 674 3.72 -12.20 -29.57
N PHE A 675 3.98 -11.79 -30.82
CA PHE A 675 3.46 -12.43 -32.01
C PHE A 675 3.91 -13.91 -32.10
N HIS A 676 5.21 -14.16 -31.94
CA HIS A 676 5.79 -15.51 -31.95
C HIS A 676 5.11 -16.42 -30.91
N GLN A 677 4.93 -15.98 -29.68
CA GLN A 677 4.24 -16.72 -28.62
C GLN A 677 2.80 -17.13 -29.04
N ASN A 678 2.04 -16.19 -29.61
CA ASN A 678 0.67 -16.43 -30.06
C ASN A 678 0.61 -17.46 -31.17
N VAL A 679 1.60 -17.46 -32.07
CA VAL A 679 1.74 -18.50 -33.12
C VAL A 679 2.11 -19.85 -32.52
N MET A 680 3.10 -19.91 -31.59
CA MET A 680 3.52 -21.17 -30.95
C MET A 680 2.41 -21.81 -30.14
N ASN A 681 1.58 -21.01 -29.49
CA ASN A 681 0.41 -21.47 -28.72
C ASN A 681 -0.81 -21.81 -29.60
N GLY A 682 -0.73 -21.61 -30.93
CA GLY A 682 -1.83 -21.85 -31.85
C GLY A 682 -2.98 -20.85 -31.81
N THR A 683 -2.77 -19.70 -31.12
CA THR A 683 -3.76 -18.62 -31.07
C THR A 683 -3.89 -17.91 -32.41
N ILE A 684 -2.79 -17.79 -33.15
CA ILE A 684 -2.75 -17.21 -34.49
C ILE A 684 -2.41 -18.34 -35.47
N LYS A 685 -3.23 -18.48 -36.50
CA LYS A 685 -3.07 -19.46 -37.57
C LYS A 685 -2.82 -18.75 -38.90
N TRP A 686 -2.32 -19.49 -39.90
CA TRP A 686 -2.06 -18.97 -41.22
C TRP A 686 -3.27 -18.30 -41.88
N ASP A 687 -4.46 -18.87 -41.70
CA ASP A 687 -5.71 -18.36 -42.27
C ASP A 687 -6.24 -17.10 -41.58
N ASP A 688 -5.75 -16.78 -40.40
CA ASP A 688 -6.11 -15.55 -39.69
C ASP A 688 -5.42 -14.31 -40.28
N LEU A 689 -4.35 -14.52 -41.06
CA LEU A 689 -3.63 -13.43 -41.74
C LEU A 689 -4.33 -13.08 -43.06
N ASP A 690 -4.29 -11.83 -43.42
CA ASP A 690 -4.82 -11.34 -44.68
C ASP A 690 -3.99 -11.80 -45.90
N SER A 691 -4.56 -11.64 -47.11
CA SER A 691 -3.91 -12.08 -48.35
C SER A 691 -2.60 -11.36 -48.62
N GLU A 692 -2.49 -10.09 -48.20
CA GLU A 692 -1.29 -9.27 -48.46
C GLU A 692 -0.13 -9.73 -47.57
N SER A 693 -0.36 -9.96 -46.26
CA SER A 693 0.63 -10.52 -45.34
C SER A 693 1.07 -11.93 -45.81
N ARG A 694 0.11 -12.78 -46.15
CA ARG A 694 0.39 -14.16 -46.62
C ARG A 694 1.26 -14.15 -47.86
N THR A 695 0.98 -13.32 -48.85
CA THR A 695 1.76 -13.22 -50.09
C THR A 695 3.20 -12.78 -49.78
N ARG A 696 3.38 -11.69 -49.04
CA ARG A 696 4.71 -11.15 -48.68
C ARG A 696 5.56 -12.15 -47.90
N ILE A 697 4.96 -12.83 -46.92
CA ILE A 697 5.64 -13.84 -46.10
C ILE A 697 6.02 -15.07 -46.96
N SER A 698 5.13 -15.53 -47.83
CA SER A 698 5.40 -16.67 -48.73
C SER A 698 6.53 -16.35 -49.70
N GLU A 699 6.53 -15.17 -50.33
CA GLU A 699 7.59 -14.75 -51.28
C GLU A 699 8.96 -14.76 -50.61
N VAL A 700 9.08 -14.23 -49.39
CA VAL A 700 10.36 -14.23 -48.66
C VAL A 700 10.78 -15.64 -48.28
N ALA A 701 9.84 -16.50 -47.81
CA ALA A 701 10.13 -17.86 -47.46
C ALA A 701 10.60 -18.68 -48.69
N GLU A 702 9.98 -18.52 -49.83
CA GLU A 702 10.39 -19.16 -51.11
C GLU A 702 11.81 -18.73 -51.50
N ARG A 703 12.13 -17.45 -51.46
CA ARG A 703 13.47 -16.94 -51.79
C ARG A 703 14.55 -17.51 -50.85
N ILE A 704 14.25 -17.62 -49.54
CA ILE A 704 15.15 -18.25 -48.55
C ILE A 704 15.39 -19.72 -48.96
N LEU A 705 14.32 -20.48 -49.21
CA LEU A 705 14.43 -21.90 -49.59
C LEU A 705 15.12 -22.14 -50.92
N GLU A 706 14.94 -21.25 -51.89
CA GLU A 706 15.65 -21.34 -53.19
C GLU A 706 17.15 -21.11 -53.06
N LEU A 707 17.58 -20.14 -52.24
CA LEU A 707 18.99 -19.88 -51.96
C LEU A 707 19.66 -21.06 -51.24
N LEU A 708 18.97 -21.68 -50.28
CA LEU A 708 19.46 -22.81 -49.50
C LEU A 708 19.55 -24.12 -50.32
N LYS A 709 18.90 -24.20 -51.49
CA LYS A 709 19.00 -25.35 -52.42
C LYS A 709 20.18 -25.25 -53.38
N LYS A 710 20.77 -24.05 -53.51
CA LYS A 710 21.91 -23.80 -54.45
C LYS A 710 23.23 -24.01 -53.74
#